data_dccba23567a8af213d7b4ad121c2b3e5
#
_entry.id   dccba23567a8af213d7b4ad121c2b3e5
#
_cell.length_a   1.000
_cell.length_b   1.000
_cell.length_c   1.000
_cell.angle_alpha   90.00
_cell.angle_beta   90.00
_cell.angle_gamma   90.00
#
_symmetry.space_group_name_H-M   'P 1'
#
loop_
_entity.id
_entity.type
_entity.pdbx_description
1 polymer ?
#
loop_
_entity_poly.entity_id
_entity_poly.type
_entity_poly.pdbx_seq_one_letter_code
_entity_poly.pdbx_strand_id
1 'polypeptide(L)'
;MSHPPRCPVVAEAELTAFLATRFGVRGTLKDLGSQQDRNYRVRTDTGDRVLKIAHPATDAALLGAQDAAVDHLAGVLPDVRLPRARTGVDGAAVQWLTADGVELACRLLDFVPGEPIMDSRYLAPDVVARLGGLAGRVAAGLAGFERAGLEAAAPDPTRMWDLRNAPAVIEALAPHLPDRARARQILRASRAAQALVEPYADRLPTQIVHGDVTDNNVVCETVGDGRPVPVGVIDFGDLGPGWTVAELAVTCTSVLHHHGAGPASVLPAVRAFDAARPLGDEEVAVLWPLVVLRSAVMVVSGQYDTLLDPDNRYATAALDREWAMFGAAVSVPAQVMTALFRQGLARPAARSGAATGPLTTSTSTSMSASMSMSASASASRSGPSARLLTANRLLPALTGEVHLLDLSVGSDDLHTGRWLDPGIERALATEALEAGRTAVRTRHGEFRLTRASVAGGGVAETCALGVELYLTGPLEVHAPWAGTVTRTPDRTLTLSTGDGVDLILDGVRGGGEAAGAEAAPAPVEAGQSLGTVAEDDGVYVLGVQLSALPGAARPPRFTTPELADGWLSSCPDPGVLLGDGAREPVGEGRDGLGSAAVDAELLERRENSFATVQEHYFEEPPRIERGWRHHLVDTRGRVYLDMLNNVTVLGHGHPALSDAVHRQWRRLNTNSRFHYASVVELSERLTRSLPDGLDTVFLVNSGSEAVDLALRLAWATTGRQDVVAVEEAYHGWTYASDAVSTSIADNPGALASRPPWVHTVAAPNSYRGRHRGAEAWRYGPEAAERIAELATRGTPPAAFLCEPFYGNAGGMPLPDGYLAQVYAATRAVGGLCIADEVQVGYGRLGTHFWGFEQQGVVPDVVTVAKAMGNGHPLGAVVTRREIAEAYRGQGYFFSSAGGSPVSSVVGLAVLDALRDEELQANARDVGRHLKDRLHELAHRHQLIGAVHGSGLYLGVEFVRDRTTLEPATEETAAICERLRELGVIMQPTSDRQCVLKIKPPLCLTRDGADGFVAALDDVLTHGW
;
A
#
# COMPACT_ATOMS: atom_id res chain seq x y z
N MET A 1 -31.59 31.59 12.58
CA MET A 1 -32.62 30.83 11.83
C MET A 1 -33.46 30.08 12.85
N SER A 2 -34.78 30.24 12.88
CA SER A 2 -35.64 29.41 13.72
C SER A 2 -35.69 28.01 13.10
N HIS A 3 -35.31 27.02 13.87
CA HIS A 3 -35.47 25.62 13.44
C HIS A 3 -36.93 25.34 13.11
N PRO A 4 -37.22 24.75 11.97
CA PRO A 4 -38.59 24.26 11.70
C PRO A 4 -38.98 23.20 12.75
N PRO A 5 -40.27 23.11 13.12
CA PRO A 5 -40.73 22.11 14.08
C PRO A 5 -40.41 20.69 13.57
N ARG A 6 -40.02 19.79 14.46
CA ARG A 6 -39.72 18.38 14.09
C ARG A 6 -40.93 17.72 13.38
N CYS A 7 -40.62 16.81 12.47
CA CYS A 7 -41.63 15.96 11.86
C CYS A 7 -42.36 15.17 12.99
N PRO A 8 -43.72 15.28 13.09
CA PRO A 8 -44.49 14.60 14.11
C PRO A 8 -44.24 13.08 14.15
N VAL A 9 -44.33 12.51 15.37
CA VAL A 9 -44.25 11.05 15.53
C VAL A 9 -45.63 10.49 15.26
N VAL A 10 -45.72 9.61 14.26
CA VAL A 10 -47.00 8.94 13.90
C VAL A 10 -47.02 7.54 14.52
N ALA A 11 -48.14 7.12 15.11
CA ALA A 11 -48.29 5.80 15.69
C ALA A 11 -48.19 4.70 14.62
N GLU A 12 -47.53 3.57 14.92
CA GLU A 12 -47.34 2.47 13.98
C GLU A 12 -48.67 1.92 13.42
N ALA A 13 -49.70 1.85 14.24
CA ALA A 13 -51.02 1.41 13.81
C ALA A 13 -51.64 2.35 12.74
N GLU A 14 -51.39 3.66 12.88
CA GLU A 14 -51.87 4.68 11.93
C GLU A 14 -51.10 4.59 10.62
N LEU A 15 -49.74 4.42 10.69
CA LEU A 15 -48.93 4.20 9.49
C LEU A 15 -49.27 2.91 8.74
N THR A 16 -49.60 1.84 9.50
CA THR A 16 -50.08 0.58 8.88
C THR A 16 -51.42 0.75 8.16
N ALA A 17 -52.35 1.47 8.78
CA ALA A 17 -53.65 1.78 8.18
C ALA A 17 -53.51 2.70 6.97
N PHE A 18 -52.61 3.70 7.02
CA PHE A 18 -52.28 4.58 5.93
C PHE A 18 -51.70 3.83 4.71
N LEU A 19 -50.73 2.95 4.94
CA LEU A 19 -50.13 2.11 3.88
C LEU A 19 -51.18 1.23 3.19
N ALA A 20 -52.06 0.60 3.97
CA ALA A 20 -53.11 -0.26 3.42
C ALA A 20 -54.11 0.54 2.60
N THR A 21 -54.50 1.74 3.07
CA THR A 21 -55.56 2.55 2.44
C THR A 21 -55.05 3.34 1.22
N ARG A 22 -53.87 3.93 1.34
CA ARG A 22 -53.30 4.83 0.32
C ARG A 22 -52.44 4.11 -0.74
N PHE A 23 -51.71 3.10 -0.34
CA PHE A 23 -50.82 2.37 -1.25
C PHE A 23 -51.26 0.91 -1.51
N GLY A 24 -52.28 0.42 -0.80
CA GLY A 24 -52.72 -0.96 -0.95
C GLY A 24 -51.70 -1.99 -0.41
N VAL A 25 -50.78 -1.54 0.43
CA VAL A 25 -49.63 -2.34 0.93
C VAL A 25 -49.85 -2.71 2.41
N ARG A 26 -49.58 -3.97 2.74
CA ARG A 26 -49.54 -4.48 4.11
C ARG A 26 -48.17 -5.01 4.45
N GLY A 27 -47.66 -4.69 5.64
CA GLY A 27 -46.33 -5.14 6.05
C GLY A 27 -45.98 -4.69 7.47
N THR A 28 -44.81 -5.11 7.97
CA THR A 28 -44.27 -4.70 9.27
C THR A 28 -43.31 -3.53 9.07
N LEU A 29 -43.36 -2.56 10.01
CA LEU A 29 -42.55 -1.35 9.97
C LEU A 29 -41.32 -1.50 10.86
N LYS A 30 -40.17 -0.99 10.37
CA LYS A 30 -38.93 -0.80 11.15
C LYS A 30 -38.45 0.61 10.91
N ASP A 31 -38.28 1.42 11.97
CA ASP A 31 -37.71 2.76 11.86
C ASP A 31 -36.25 2.67 11.38
N LEU A 32 -35.87 3.48 10.38
CA LEU A 32 -34.52 3.57 9.81
C LEU A 32 -33.74 4.78 10.35
N GLY A 33 -34.42 5.68 11.10
CA GLY A 33 -33.83 6.96 11.51
C GLY A 33 -33.75 7.98 10.36
N SER A 34 -33.67 9.26 10.70
CA SER A 34 -33.35 10.36 9.78
C SER A 34 -33.14 11.65 10.60
N GLN A 35 -32.42 12.63 10.04
CA GLN A 35 -32.23 13.93 10.69
C GLN A 35 -33.50 14.80 10.62
N GLN A 36 -34.17 14.86 9.49
CA GLN A 36 -35.30 15.77 9.19
C GLN A 36 -36.59 15.03 8.91
N ASP A 37 -36.55 14.02 8.05
CA ASP A 37 -37.68 13.19 7.65
C ASP A 37 -37.93 12.06 8.66
N ARG A 38 -38.93 11.23 8.41
CA ARG A 38 -39.07 9.92 9.07
C ARG A 38 -39.12 8.83 8.03
N ASN A 39 -38.25 7.86 8.17
CA ASN A 39 -38.06 6.77 7.22
C ASN A 39 -38.33 5.42 7.90
N TYR A 40 -39.21 4.61 7.29
CA TYR A 40 -39.57 3.29 7.80
C TYR A 40 -39.38 2.23 6.71
N ARG A 41 -38.62 1.18 7.02
CA ARG A 41 -38.61 -0.02 6.17
C ARG A 41 -39.90 -0.78 6.37
N VAL A 42 -40.60 -1.05 5.29
CA VAL A 42 -41.86 -1.80 5.24
C VAL A 42 -41.57 -3.18 4.65
N ARG A 43 -41.60 -4.21 5.47
CA ARG A 43 -41.40 -5.59 5.01
C ARG A 43 -42.75 -6.15 4.54
N THR A 44 -42.81 -6.57 3.27
CA THR A 44 -44.02 -7.13 2.64
C THR A 44 -43.71 -8.49 2.00
N ASP A 45 -44.76 -9.25 1.68
CA ASP A 45 -44.64 -10.56 0.99
C ASP A 45 -44.12 -10.43 -0.45
N THR A 46 -44.19 -9.22 -1.06
CA THR A 46 -43.76 -8.92 -2.43
C THR A 46 -42.42 -8.19 -2.52
N GLY A 47 -41.70 -8.07 -1.39
CA GLY A 47 -40.43 -7.38 -1.25
C GLY A 47 -40.51 -6.14 -0.36
N ASP A 48 -39.38 -5.68 0.08
CA ASP A 48 -39.25 -4.55 1.01
C ASP A 48 -39.49 -3.21 0.30
N ARG A 49 -39.98 -2.22 1.09
CA ARG A 49 -40.20 -0.83 0.65
C ARG A 49 -39.70 0.12 1.72
N VAL A 50 -39.59 1.41 1.38
CA VAL A 50 -39.32 2.50 2.32
C VAL A 50 -40.52 3.47 2.30
N LEU A 51 -41.18 3.63 3.44
CA LEU A 51 -42.11 4.74 3.64
C LEU A 51 -41.31 5.95 4.11
N LYS A 52 -41.24 6.98 3.27
CA LYS A 52 -40.58 8.26 3.59
C LYS A 52 -41.66 9.30 3.87
N ILE A 53 -41.65 9.86 5.10
CA ILE A 53 -42.55 10.94 5.53
C ILE A 53 -41.72 12.21 5.56
N ALA A 54 -41.98 13.10 4.63
CA ALA A 54 -41.23 14.32 4.47
C ALA A 54 -41.47 15.30 5.61
N HIS A 55 -40.50 16.13 5.91
CA HIS A 55 -40.64 17.21 6.87
C HIS A 55 -41.74 18.17 6.42
N PRO A 56 -42.59 18.73 7.34
CA PRO A 56 -43.75 19.59 6.98
C PRO A 56 -43.40 20.82 6.14
N ALA A 57 -42.17 21.31 6.23
CA ALA A 57 -41.70 22.44 5.44
C ALA A 57 -41.30 22.06 4.01
N THR A 58 -41.26 20.77 3.63
CA THR A 58 -40.85 20.33 2.30
C THR A 58 -41.97 20.56 1.28
N ASP A 59 -41.63 21.22 0.17
CA ASP A 59 -42.60 21.46 -0.93
C ASP A 59 -42.88 20.15 -1.68
N ALA A 60 -44.13 19.85 -1.91
CA ALA A 60 -44.60 18.71 -2.71
C ALA A 60 -44.04 18.72 -4.15
N ALA A 61 -43.82 19.91 -4.74
CA ALA A 61 -43.21 20.04 -6.06
C ALA A 61 -41.76 19.54 -6.06
N LEU A 62 -41.00 19.77 -4.98
CA LEU A 62 -39.64 19.25 -4.80
C LEU A 62 -39.68 17.70 -4.73
N LEU A 63 -40.61 17.12 -3.97
CA LEU A 63 -40.75 15.66 -3.90
C LEU A 63 -41.00 15.03 -5.27
N GLY A 64 -41.88 15.66 -6.06
CA GLY A 64 -42.17 15.22 -7.44
C GLY A 64 -40.98 15.41 -8.39
N ALA A 65 -40.08 16.37 -8.12
CA ALA A 65 -38.87 16.56 -8.89
C ALA A 65 -37.81 15.49 -8.52
N GLN A 66 -37.69 15.13 -7.23
CA GLN A 66 -36.84 14.01 -6.78
C GLN A 66 -37.24 12.70 -7.43
N ASP A 67 -38.53 12.36 -7.44
CA ASP A 67 -39.03 11.14 -8.08
C ASP A 67 -38.74 11.10 -9.59
N ALA A 68 -38.88 12.25 -10.28
CA ALA A 68 -38.57 12.34 -11.70
C ALA A 68 -37.06 12.23 -11.98
N ALA A 69 -36.19 12.73 -11.09
CA ALA A 69 -34.76 12.55 -11.23
C ALA A 69 -34.33 11.09 -11.06
N VAL A 70 -34.95 10.37 -10.10
CA VAL A 70 -34.74 8.93 -9.91
C VAL A 70 -35.19 8.16 -11.17
N ASP A 71 -36.37 8.46 -11.73
CA ASP A 71 -36.86 7.80 -12.96
C ASP A 71 -35.99 8.10 -14.18
N HIS A 72 -35.48 9.35 -14.29
CA HIS A 72 -34.55 9.73 -15.34
C HIS A 72 -33.24 8.95 -15.22
N LEU A 73 -32.65 8.95 -14.04
CA LEU A 73 -31.41 8.18 -13.78
C LEU A 73 -31.59 6.69 -14.00
N ALA A 74 -32.71 6.10 -13.62
CA ALA A 74 -33.02 4.69 -13.89
C ALA A 74 -33.06 4.36 -15.39
N GLY A 75 -33.37 5.35 -16.24
CA GLY A 75 -33.34 5.22 -17.69
C GLY A 75 -31.94 5.31 -18.29
N VAL A 76 -31.06 6.13 -17.71
CA VAL A 76 -29.66 6.37 -18.21
C VAL A 76 -28.59 5.53 -17.52
N LEU A 77 -28.88 5.03 -16.31
CA LEU A 77 -27.97 4.18 -15.50
C LEU A 77 -28.69 2.88 -15.10
N PRO A 78 -29.03 1.98 -16.04
CA PRO A 78 -29.85 0.80 -15.74
C PRO A 78 -29.19 -0.22 -14.81
N ASP A 79 -27.88 -0.17 -14.64
CA ASP A 79 -27.09 -1.02 -13.74
C ASP A 79 -26.97 -0.45 -12.32
N VAL A 80 -27.40 0.80 -12.08
CA VAL A 80 -27.41 1.42 -10.75
C VAL A 80 -28.79 1.25 -10.12
N ARG A 81 -28.80 0.70 -8.90
CA ARG A 81 -30.06 0.53 -8.14
C ARG A 81 -30.48 1.86 -7.53
N LEU A 82 -31.77 2.21 -7.74
CA LEU A 82 -32.33 3.49 -7.33
C LEU A 82 -33.66 3.30 -6.61
N PRO A 83 -34.01 4.16 -5.63
CA PRO A 83 -35.24 4.07 -4.83
C PRO A 83 -36.44 4.65 -5.57
N ARG A 84 -36.99 3.93 -6.54
CA ARG A 84 -38.15 4.41 -7.36
C ARG A 84 -39.42 4.55 -6.54
N ALA A 85 -40.12 5.66 -6.77
CA ALA A 85 -41.42 5.90 -6.11
C ALA A 85 -42.54 5.01 -6.66
N ARG A 86 -43.38 4.52 -5.75
CA ARG A 86 -44.60 3.76 -6.07
C ARG A 86 -45.82 4.65 -5.99
N THR A 87 -46.68 4.53 -6.98
CA THR A 87 -47.93 5.25 -6.98
C THR A 87 -48.93 4.66 -5.98
N GLY A 88 -49.71 5.52 -5.34
CA GLY A 88 -50.83 5.12 -4.51
C GLY A 88 -51.99 4.57 -5.32
N VAL A 89 -53.06 4.15 -4.64
CA VAL A 89 -54.31 3.61 -5.27
C VAL A 89 -55.01 4.64 -6.13
N ASP A 90 -54.78 5.92 -5.93
CA ASP A 90 -55.32 7.07 -6.71
C ASP A 90 -54.39 7.44 -7.89
N GLY A 91 -53.25 6.75 -8.07
CA GLY A 91 -52.27 6.99 -9.11
C GLY A 91 -51.27 8.10 -8.81
N ALA A 92 -51.34 8.79 -7.67
CA ALA A 92 -50.36 9.78 -7.23
C ALA A 92 -49.23 9.14 -6.45
N ALA A 93 -47.98 9.57 -6.68
CA ALA A 93 -46.81 9.08 -5.92
C ALA A 93 -46.75 9.68 -4.51
N VAL A 94 -47.06 10.96 -4.35
CA VAL A 94 -47.17 11.65 -3.06
C VAL A 94 -48.56 11.47 -2.47
N GLN A 95 -48.61 10.93 -1.26
CA GLN A 95 -49.85 10.72 -0.50
C GLN A 95 -49.79 11.57 0.77
N TRP A 96 -50.92 11.99 1.27
CA TRP A 96 -51.03 12.88 2.41
C TRP A 96 -51.54 12.15 3.67
N LEU A 97 -50.85 12.37 4.79
CA LEU A 97 -51.19 11.89 6.12
C LEU A 97 -51.38 13.08 7.07
N THR A 98 -52.46 13.14 7.79
CA THR A 98 -52.67 14.18 8.80
C THR A 98 -52.31 13.62 10.18
N ALA A 99 -51.31 14.19 10.86
CA ALA A 99 -50.92 13.83 12.22
C ALA A 99 -50.77 15.11 13.05
N ASP A 100 -51.32 15.12 14.26
CA ASP A 100 -51.34 16.27 15.15
C ASP A 100 -51.82 17.59 14.52
N GLY A 101 -52.71 17.49 13.53
CA GLY A 101 -53.23 18.63 12.79
C GLY A 101 -52.34 19.17 11.69
N VAL A 102 -51.21 18.51 11.43
CA VAL A 102 -50.25 18.84 10.36
C VAL A 102 -50.42 17.86 9.18
N GLU A 103 -50.49 18.37 7.96
CA GLU A 103 -50.46 17.54 6.75
C GLU A 103 -49.03 17.16 6.40
N LEU A 104 -48.74 15.88 6.33
CA LEU A 104 -47.45 15.29 6.06
C LEU A 104 -47.45 14.62 4.67
N ALA A 105 -46.51 15.01 3.81
CA ALA A 105 -46.34 14.36 2.51
C ALA A 105 -45.60 13.03 2.67
N CYS A 106 -46.17 11.95 2.15
CA CYS A 106 -45.65 10.59 2.28
C CYS A 106 -45.38 9.98 0.92
N ARG A 107 -44.25 9.31 0.75
CA ARG A 107 -43.93 8.51 -0.45
C ARG A 107 -43.58 7.08 -0.04
N LEU A 108 -43.94 6.13 -0.90
CA LEU A 108 -43.50 4.74 -0.79
C LEU A 108 -42.48 4.46 -1.87
N LEU A 109 -41.26 4.18 -1.48
CA LEU A 109 -40.13 3.96 -2.38
C LEU A 109 -39.73 2.49 -2.40
N ASP A 110 -39.13 2.03 -3.50
CA ASP A 110 -38.49 0.72 -3.53
C ASP A 110 -37.31 0.70 -2.56
N PHE A 111 -37.18 -0.38 -1.78
CA PHE A 111 -36.01 -0.60 -0.95
C PHE A 111 -34.86 -1.05 -1.85
N VAL A 112 -33.73 -0.37 -1.77
CA VAL A 112 -32.49 -0.74 -2.46
C VAL A 112 -31.72 -1.75 -1.60
N PRO A 113 -31.60 -3.01 -2.04
CA PRO A 113 -30.87 -4.02 -1.26
C PRO A 113 -29.37 -3.72 -1.22
N GLY A 114 -28.75 -4.01 -0.08
CA GLY A 114 -27.34 -3.81 0.23
C GLY A 114 -27.16 -3.03 1.54
N GLU A 115 -25.94 -2.75 1.90
CA GLU A 115 -25.58 -2.03 3.14
C GLU A 115 -24.76 -0.77 2.81
N PRO A 116 -25.00 0.39 3.47
CA PRO A 116 -24.14 1.57 3.34
C PRO A 116 -22.76 1.32 3.95
N ILE A 117 -21.75 2.10 3.55
CA ILE A 117 -20.36 1.99 4.04
C ILE A 117 -20.15 2.88 5.29
N MET A 118 -21.06 2.85 6.23
CA MET A 118 -21.06 3.83 7.36
C MET A 118 -20.03 3.62 8.47
N ASP A 119 -19.41 2.45 8.55
CA ASP A 119 -18.72 1.99 9.77
C ASP A 119 -17.30 2.53 9.98
N SER A 120 -16.88 3.58 9.30
CA SER A 120 -15.50 4.16 9.40
C SER A 120 -14.38 3.11 9.28
N ARG A 121 -14.64 2.00 8.59
CA ARG A 121 -13.63 0.99 8.28
C ARG A 121 -12.66 1.51 7.24
N TYR A 122 -11.58 0.79 7.03
CA TYR A 122 -10.69 1.06 5.91
C TYR A 122 -11.43 0.91 4.57
N LEU A 123 -11.16 1.83 3.65
CA LEU A 123 -11.62 1.74 2.26
C LEU A 123 -10.42 1.52 1.34
N ALA A 124 -10.40 0.39 0.66
CA ALA A 124 -9.38 0.10 -0.34
C ALA A 124 -9.44 1.13 -1.50
N PRO A 125 -8.31 1.46 -2.15
CA PRO A 125 -8.28 2.45 -3.23
C PRO A 125 -9.25 2.17 -4.38
N ASP A 126 -9.51 0.89 -4.70
CA ASP A 126 -10.49 0.48 -5.72
C ASP A 126 -11.94 0.76 -5.28
N VAL A 127 -12.25 0.61 -4.00
CA VAL A 127 -13.57 0.97 -3.43
C VAL A 127 -13.78 2.48 -3.50
N VAL A 128 -12.76 3.27 -3.13
CA VAL A 128 -12.77 4.74 -3.24
C VAL A 128 -12.92 5.16 -4.71
N ALA A 129 -12.24 4.50 -5.65
CA ALA A 129 -12.40 4.75 -7.07
C ALA A 129 -13.84 4.48 -7.56
N ARG A 130 -14.43 3.35 -7.16
CA ARG A 130 -15.82 3.00 -7.52
C ARG A 130 -16.82 4.00 -6.95
N LEU A 131 -16.59 4.50 -5.73
CA LEU A 131 -17.44 5.53 -5.11
C LEU A 131 -17.37 6.84 -5.91
N GLY A 132 -16.18 7.33 -6.24
CA GLY A 132 -15.98 8.51 -7.08
C GLY A 132 -16.53 8.34 -8.51
N GLY A 133 -16.33 7.16 -9.10
CA GLY A 133 -16.88 6.81 -10.41
C GLY A 133 -18.40 6.79 -10.44
N LEU A 134 -19.05 6.28 -9.38
CA LEU A 134 -20.50 6.32 -9.23
C LEU A 134 -21.01 7.75 -9.12
N ALA A 135 -20.36 8.60 -8.30
CA ALA A 135 -20.69 10.03 -8.21
C ALA A 135 -20.54 10.73 -9.56
N GLY A 136 -19.48 10.43 -10.33
CA GLY A 136 -19.28 10.95 -11.68
C GLY A 136 -20.38 10.51 -12.66
N ARG A 137 -20.79 9.26 -12.59
CA ARG A 137 -21.90 8.73 -13.42
C ARG A 137 -23.24 9.35 -13.08
N VAL A 138 -23.53 9.57 -11.79
CA VAL A 138 -24.74 10.27 -11.34
C VAL A 138 -24.73 11.71 -11.84
N ALA A 139 -23.60 12.43 -11.66
CA ALA A 139 -23.46 13.79 -12.17
C ALA A 139 -23.61 13.88 -13.69
N ALA A 140 -23.01 12.95 -14.46
CA ALA A 140 -23.16 12.88 -15.91
C ALA A 140 -24.61 12.52 -16.30
N GLY A 141 -25.27 11.63 -15.57
CA GLY A 141 -26.65 11.22 -15.82
C GLY A 141 -27.68 12.34 -15.55
N LEU A 142 -27.39 13.24 -14.60
CA LEU A 142 -28.20 14.42 -14.32
C LEU A 142 -27.92 15.61 -15.24
N ALA A 143 -26.89 15.53 -16.09
CA ALA A 143 -26.57 16.58 -17.05
C ALA A 143 -27.75 16.77 -18.05
N GLY A 144 -28.28 17.98 -18.14
CA GLY A 144 -29.45 18.28 -18.98
C GLY A 144 -30.79 17.83 -18.39
N PHE A 145 -30.85 17.30 -17.16
CA PHE A 145 -32.10 17.06 -16.47
C PHE A 145 -32.71 18.41 -16.05
N GLU A 146 -33.81 18.79 -16.69
CA GLU A 146 -34.56 20.04 -16.44
C GLU A 146 -35.95 19.72 -15.95
N ARG A 147 -36.42 20.39 -14.90
CA ARG A 147 -37.78 20.31 -14.41
C ARG A 147 -38.21 21.63 -13.78
N ALA A 148 -39.45 22.05 -14.08
CA ALA A 148 -40.06 23.22 -13.46
C ALA A 148 -40.06 23.09 -11.93
N GLY A 149 -39.57 24.12 -11.23
CA GLY A 149 -39.37 24.14 -9.76
C GLY A 149 -37.98 23.79 -9.28
N LEU A 150 -37.07 23.32 -10.17
CA LEU A 150 -35.64 23.12 -9.92
C LEU A 150 -34.78 24.02 -10.83
N GLU A 151 -35.31 25.10 -11.35
CA GLU A 151 -34.56 26.03 -12.19
C GLU A 151 -33.33 26.53 -11.45
N ALA A 152 -32.22 26.76 -12.19
CA ALA A 152 -30.95 27.24 -11.68
C ALA A 152 -31.10 28.70 -11.20
N ALA A 153 -31.86 28.89 -10.15
CA ALA A 153 -32.06 30.18 -9.46
C ALA A 153 -30.79 30.55 -8.69
N ALA A 154 -30.71 31.82 -8.30
CA ALA A 154 -29.76 32.31 -7.32
C ALA A 154 -29.69 31.36 -6.10
N PRO A 155 -28.54 31.26 -5.40
CA PRO A 155 -28.41 30.37 -4.24
C PRO A 155 -29.56 30.59 -3.25
N ASP A 156 -30.29 29.54 -2.94
CA ASP A 156 -31.35 29.61 -1.93
C ASP A 156 -30.70 29.55 -0.54
N PRO A 157 -30.72 30.63 0.26
CA PRO A 157 -30.04 30.68 1.56
C PRO A 157 -30.63 29.71 2.58
N THR A 158 -31.78 29.09 2.30
CA THR A 158 -32.39 28.09 3.17
C THR A 158 -31.77 26.70 2.97
N ARG A 159 -31.08 26.46 1.85
CA ARG A 159 -30.44 25.20 1.53
C ARG A 159 -29.03 25.15 2.16
N MET A 160 -28.94 24.62 3.36
CA MET A 160 -27.71 24.54 4.15
C MET A 160 -26.59 23.71 3.49
N TRP A 161 -26.96 22.70 2.74
CA TRP A 161 -26.01 21.75 2.09
C TRP A 161 -25.54 22.20 0.70
N ASP A 162 -26.13 23.24 0.14
CA ASP A 162 -25.61 23.86 -1.08
C ASP A 162 -24.29 24.60 -0.76
N LEU A 163 -23.19 24.09 -1.32
CA LEU A 163 -21.84 24.61 -1.04
C LEU A 163 -21.66 26.08 -1.44
N ARG A 164 -22.55 26.65 -2.28
CA ARG A 164 -22.60 28.09 -2.57
C ARG A 164 -22.96 28.90 -1.33
N ASN A 165 -23.69 28.30 -0.39
CA ASN A 165 -24.11 28.92 0.88
C ASN A 165 -23.16 28.62 2.03
N ALA A 166 -22.20 27.69 1.88
CA ALA A 166 -21.34 27.19 2.95
C ALA A 166 -20.68 28.32 3.79
N PRO A 167 -20.12 29.39 3.22
CA PRO A 167 -19.54 30.48 4.01
C PRO A 167 -20.54 31.14 4.94
N ALA A 168 -21.75 31.42 4.45
CA ALA A 168 -22.79 32.10 5.25
C ALA A 168 -23.30 31.16 6.37
N VAL A 169 -23.45 29.86 6.11
CA VAL A 169 -23.83 28.84 7.11
C VAL A 169 -22.77 28.77 8.21
N ILE A 170 -21.49 28.69 7.83
CA ILE A 170 -20.37 28.59 8.78
C ILE A 170 -20.29 29.85 9.64
N GLU A 171 -20.43 31.05 9.06
CA GLU A 171 -20.41 32.33 9.81
C GLU A 171 -21.56 32.44 10.78
N ALA A 172 -22.73 31.91 10.43
CA ALA A 172 -23.91 31.93 11.30
C ALA A 172 -23.79 30.94 12.47
N LEU A 173 -23.26 29.72 12.24
CA LEU A 173 -23.26 28.64 13.22
C LEU A 173 -21.98 28.54 14.07
N ALA A 174 -20.80 28.85 13.53
CA ALA A 174 -19.55 28.75 14.26
C ALA A 174 -19.51 29.55 15.59
N PRO A 175 -20.16 30.73 15.76
CA PRO A 175 -20.21 31.41 17.04
C PRO A 175 -20.90 30.63 18.16
N HIS A 176 -21.72 29.64 17.83
CA HIS A 176 -22.43 28.80 18.80
C HIS A 176 -21.58 27.62 19.32
N LEU A 177 -20.42 27.35 18.71
CA LEU A 177 -19.55 26.26 19.17
C LEU A 177 -19.04 26.56 20.60
N PRO A 178 -19.02 25.52 21.49
CA PRO A 178 -18.52 25.66 22.86
C PRO A 178 -17.03 26.03 22.91
N ASP A 179 -16.23 25.46 22.02
CA ASP A 179 -14.78 25.73 21.94
C ASP A 179 -14.50 26.92 21.00
N ARG A 180 -14.15 28.07 21.61
CA ARG A 180 -13.81 29.29 20.91
C ARG A 180 -12.53 29.19 20.04
N ALA A 181 -11.59 28.32 20.38
CA ALA A 181 -10.37 28.14 19.59
C ALA A 181 -10.70 27.36 18.31
N ARG A 182 -11.46 26.29 18.43
CA ARG A 182 -11.98 25.51 17.29
C ARG A 182 -12.89 26.34 16.38
N ALA A 183 -13.80 27.16 16.96
CA ALA A 183 -14.61 28.07 16.17
C ALA A 183 -13.77 29.04 15.32
N ARG A 184 -12.70 29.63 15.91
CA ARG A 184 -11.78 30.50 15.16
C ARG A 184 -11.00 29.75 14.08
N GLN A 185 -10.64 28.48 14.32
CA GLN A 185 -9.96 27.65 13.32
C GLN A 185 -10.86 27.42 12.10
N ILE A 186 -12.12 27.01 12.34
CA ILE A 186 -13.11 26.79 11.27
C ILE A 186 -13.35 28.06 10.46
N LEU A 187 -13.58 29.21 11.13
CA LEU A 187 -13.82 30.49 10.44
C LEU A 187 -12.61 30.93 9.59
N ARG A 188 -11.40 30.71 10.06
CA ARG A 188 -10.18 31.02 9.29
C ARG A 188 -10.06 30.10 8.08
N ALA A 189 -10.24 28.79 8.26
CA ALA A 189 -10.17 27.82 7.18
C ALA A 189 -11.24 28.06 6.11
N SER A 190 -12.49 28.34 6.55
CA SER A 190 -13.59 28.67 5.65
C SER A 190 -13.33 29.93 4.81
N ARG A 191 -12.85 31.02 5.43
CA ARG A 191 -12.52 32.26 4.71
C ARG A 191 -11.37 32.05 3.72
N ALA A 192 -10.35 31.30 4.09
CA ALA A 192 -9.24 30.95 3.19
C ALA A 192 -9.73 30.12 2.00
N ALA A 193 -10.57 29.13 2.24
CA ALA A 193 -11.15 28.30 1.19
C ALA A 193 -12.08 29.11 0.27
N GLN A 194 -12.94 29.96 0.83
CA GLN A 194 -13.81 30.84 0.06
C GLN A 194 -13.01 31.79 -0.88
N ALA A 195 -11.93 32.38 -0.38
CA ALA A 195 -11.08 33.27 -1.18
C ALA A 195 -10.45 32.56 -2.40
N LEU A 196 -10.29 31.24 -2.33
CA LEU A 196 -9.80 30.40 -3.45
C LEU A 196 -10.93 30.01 -4.42
N VAL A 197 -12.18 29.91 -3.96
CA VAL A 197 -13.34 29.58 -4.80
C VAL A 197 -13.86 30.81 -5.55
N GLU A 198 -13.91 31.96 -4.87
CA GLU A 198 -14.56 33.19 -5.37
C GLU A 198 -14.13 33.63 -6.79
N PRO A 199 -12.84 33.58 -7.20
CA PRO A 199 -12.42 33.95 -8.55
C PRO A 199 -13.00 33.05 -9.67
N TYR A 200 -13.51 31.88 -9.33
CA TYR A 200 -14.01 30.88 -10.26
C TYR A 200 -15.55 30.71 -10.20
N ALA A 201 -16.19 31.19 -9.14
CA ALA A 201 -17.59 30.89 -8.80
C ALA A 201 -18.58 31.06 -9.96
N ASP A 202 -18.45 32.18 -10.71
CA ASP A 202 -19.35 32.48 -11.86
C ASP A 202 -19.04 31.68 -13.12
N ARG A 203 -17.91 30.95 -13.16
CA ARG A 203 -17.46 30.14 -14.31
C ARG A 203 -17.63 28.64 -14.08
N LEU A 204 -17.94 28.24 -12.87
CA LEU A 204 -18.14 26.84 -12.53
C LEU A 204 -19.41 26.30 -13.20
N PRO A 205 -19.37 25.13 -13.85
CA PRO A 205 -20.53 24.47 -14.37
C PRO A 205 -21.59 24.23 -13.28
N THR A 206 -22.83 24.62 -13.57
CA THR A 206 -23.98 24.45 -12.68
C THR A 206 -25.02 23.57 -13.35
N GLN A 207 -25.54 22.62 -12.60
CA GLN A 207 -26.60 21.71 -13.02
C GLN A 207 -27.41 21.25 -11.82
N ILE A 208 -28.44 20.42 -12.04
CA ILE A 208 -29.04 19.66 -10.95
C ILE A 208 -28.04 18.61 -10.49
N VAL A 209 -27.74 18.57 -9.19
CA VAL A 209 -26.86 17.61 -8.54
C VAL A 209 -27.63 16.81 -7.50
N HIS A 210 -27.20 15.62 -7.18
CA HIS A 210 -27.73 14.82 -6.07
C HIS A 210 -27.42 15.49 -4.72
N GLY A 211 -26.19 16.03 -4.58
CA GLY A 211 -25.73 16.83 -3.45
C GLY A 211 -25.30 16.03 -2.22
N ASP A 212 -25.47 14.69 -2.22
CA ASP A 212 -25.11 13.84 -1.08
C ASP A 212 -24.76 12.40 -1.49
N VAL A 213 -23.97 12.22 -2.58
CA VAL A 213 -23.40 10.90 -2.93
C VAL A 213 -22.21 10.61 -2.00
N THR A 214 -22.54 10.07 -0.83
CA THR A 214 -21.62 9.79 0.26
C THR A 214 -21.64 8.31 0.62
N ASP A 215 -20.71 7.88 1.46
CA ASP A 215 -20.65 6.54 2.05
C ASP A 215 -21.95 6.13 2.75
N ASN A 216 -22.71 7.10 3.28
CA ASN A 216 -24.01 6.87 3.91
C ASN A 216 -25.14 6.57 2.90
N ASN A 217 -25.07 7.16 1.71
CA ASN A 217 -26.13 7.13 0.70
C ASN A 217 -25.78 6.24 -0.50
N VAL A 218 -24.59 5.65 -0.51
CA VAL A 218 -24.19 4.63 -1.46
C VAL A 218 -24.38 3.25 -0.84
N VAL A 219 -25.19 2.42 -1.49
CA VAL A 219 -25.49 1.06 -1.07
C VAL A 219 -24.54 0.10 -1.78
N CYS A 220 -23.94 -0.80 -1.02
CA CYS A 220 -22.96 -1.76 -1.47
C CYS A 220 -23.43 -3.20 -1.29
N GLU A 221 -22.90 -4.09 -2.12
CA GLU A 221 -22.90 -5.53 -1.90
C GLU A 221 -21.48 -5.96 -1.52
N THR A 222 -21.38 -6.96 -0.65
CA THR A 222 -20.08 -7.59 -0.35
C THR A 222 -19.78 -8.63 -1.41
N VAL A 223 -18.62 -8.53 -2.07
CA VAL A 223 -18.16 -9.53 -3.05
C VAL A 223 -17.25 -10.58 -2.41
N GLY A 224 -16.78 -11.55 -3.19
CA GLY A 224 -16.06 -12.72 -2.73
C GLY A 224 -14.87 -12.44 -1.79
N ASP A 225 -14.16 -11.34 -1.99
CA ASP A 225 -13.03 -10.91 -1.15
C ASP A 225 -13.41 -10.17 0.14
N GLY A 226 -14.69 -10.00 0.41
CA GLY A 226 -15.19 -9.28 1.58
C GLY A 226 -15.28 -7.76 1.44
N ARG A 227 -14.86 -7.18 0.31
CA ARG A 227 -14.89 -5.73 0.05
C ARG A 227 -16.28 -5.24 -0.35
N PRO A 228 -16.68 -4.02 0.03
CA PRO A 228 -17.93 -3.42 -0.41
C PRO A 228 -17.81 -2.95 -1.88
N VAL A 229 -18.81 -3.31 -2.70
CA VAL A 229 -18.94 -2.81 -4.08
C VAL A 229 -20.18 -1.94 -4.18
N PRO A 230 -20.04 -0.64 -4.51
CA PRO A 230 -21.15 0.26 -4.76
C PRO A 230 -22.08 -0.26 -5.87
N VAL A 231 -23.36 -0.44 -5.55
CA VAL A 231 -24.39 -0.96 -6.48
C VAL A 231 -25.60 -0.05 -6.63
N GLY A 232 -25.78 0.91 -5.73
CA GLY A 232 -26.92 1.81 -5.76
C GLY A 232 -26.70 3.12 -5.00
N VAL A 233 -27.58 4.09 -5.27
CA VAL A 233 -27.61 5.39 -4.59
C VAL A 233 -29.02 5.61 -4.04
N ILE A 234 -29.09 6.10 -2.79
CA ILE A 234 -30.32 6.41 -2.09
C ILE A 234 -30.33 7.85 -1.60
N ASP A 235 -31.45 8.30 -1.09
CA ASP A 235 -31.69 9.60 -0.47
C ASP A 235 -31.41 10.83 -1.35
N PHE A 236 -32.39 11.12 -2.22
CA PHE A 236 -32.42 12.29 -3.09
C PHE A 236 -32.94 13.54 -2.37
N GLY A 237 -32.81 13.62 -1.03
CA GLY A 237 -33.33 14.73 -0.22
C GLY A 237 -32.69 16.08 -0.57
N ASP A 238 -31.42 16.08 -0.90
CA ASP A 238 -30.63 17.27 -1.20
C ASP A 238 -30.58 17.65 -2.70
N LEU A 239 -31.30 16.89 -3.54
CA LEU A 239 -31.36 17.15 -4.99
C LEU A 239 -31.68 18.63 -5.30
N GLY A 240 -30.88 19.25 -6.14
CA GLY A 240 -31.17 20.62 -6.57
C GLY A 240 -30.03 21.25 -7.36
N PRO A 241 -30.22 22.54 -7.77
CA PRO A 241 -29.18 23.25 -8.51
C PRO A 241 -27.94 23.47 -7.65
N GLY A 242 -26.77 23.19 -8.22
CA GLY A 242 -25.48 23.35 -7.54
C GLY A 242 -24.30 23.32 -8.52
N TRP A 243 -23.09 23.63 -8.07
CA TRP A 243 -21.90 23.42 -8.86
C TRP A 243 -21.71 21.92 -9.11
N THR A 244 -21.43 21.51 -10.33
CA THR A 244 -21.25 20.08 -10.65
C THR A 244 -20.10 19.45 -9.89
N VAL A 245 -19.01 20.19 -9.67
CA VAL A 245 -17.85 19.73 -8.89
C VAL A 245 -18.16 19.52 -7.40
N ALA A 246 -19.26 20.12 -6.90
CA ALA A 246 -19.67 19.93 -5.51
C ALA A 246 -20.05 18.45 -5.23
N GLU A 247 -20.56 17.73 -6.23
CA GLU A 247 -20.85 16.30 -6.13
C GLU A 247 -19.59 15.52 -5.70
N LEU A 248 -18.48 15.75 -6.42
CA LEU A 248 -17.20 15.11 -6.09
C LEU A 248 -16.63 15.60 -4.75
N ALA A 249 -16.77 16.89 -4.43
CA ALA A 249 -16.29 17.44 -3.15
C ALA A 249 -17.00 16.77 -1.95
N VAL A 250 -18.29 16.54 -2.06
CA VAL A 250 -19.11 15.84 -1.05
C VAL A 250 -18.61 14.39 -0.89
N THR A 251 -18.45 13.67 -2.00
CA THR A 251 -17.92 12.31 -2.01
C THR A 251 -16.51 12.23 -1.42
N CYS A 252 -15.59 13.12 -1.82
CA CYS A 252 -14.23 13.17 -1.25
C CYS A 252 -14.25 13.45 0.26
N THR A 253 -15.14 14.31 0.74
CA THR A 253 -15.26 14.62 2.16
C THR A 253 -15.63 13.37 2.95
N SER A 254 -16.56 12.55 2.46
CA SER A 254 -17.02 11.34 3.14
C SER A 254 -15.92 10.27 3.27
N VAL A 255 -14.94 10.24 2.38
CA VAL A 255 -13.80 9.31 2.47
C VAL A 255 -12.87 9.64 3.65
N LEU A 256 -12.77 10.90 4.06
CA LEU A 256 -11.72 11.36 4.98
C LEU A 256 -11.90 10.91 6.45
N HIS A 257 -13.03 10.35 6.84
CA HIS A 257 -13.21 9.84 8.20
C HIS A 257 -12.89 8.34 8.34
N HIS A 258 -12.66 7.65 7.21
CA HIS A 258 -12.40 6.23 7.23
C HIS A 258 -11.01 5.91 7.79
N HIS A 259 -10.86 4.70 8.35
CA HIS A 259 -9.63 4.28 9.02
C HIS A 259 -8.42 4.39 8.09
N GLY A 260 -7.37 5.06 8.55
CA GLY A 260 -6.14 5.29 7.77
C GLY A 260 -6.27 6.28 6.61
N ALA A 261 -7.43 6.91 6.40
CA ALA A 261 -7.60 7.89 5.34
C ALA A 261 -6.88 9.22 5.65
N GLY A 262 -6.26 9.78 4.63
CA GLY A 262 -5.65 11.10 4.65
C GLY A 262 -5.98 11.88 3.36
N PRO A 263 -5.44 13.10 3.19
CA PRO A 263 -5.75 13.92 2.02
C PRO A 263 -5.53 13.22 0.68
N ALA A 264 -4.45 12.45 0.54
CA ALA A 264 -4.15 11.72 -0.70
C ALA A 264 -5.13 10.55 -0.98
N SER A 265 -5.85 10.05 0.03
CA SER A 265 -6.79 8.93 -0.11
C SER A 265 -7.97 9.20 -1.04
N VAL A 266 -8.24 10.46 -1.37
CA VAL A 266 -9.32 10.84 -2.30
C VAL A 266 -8.91 10.75 -3.79
N LEU A 267 -7.61 10.61 -4.10
CA LEU A 267 -7.12 10.59 -5.49
C LEU A 267 -7.78 9.52 -6.39
N PRO A 268 -8.01 8.28 -5.92
CA PRO A 268 -8.73 7.28 -6.71
C PRO A 268 -10.15 7.74 -7.09
N ALA A 269 -10.88 8.40 -6.16
CA ALA A 269 -12.21 8.94 -6.45
C ALA A 269 -12.16 10.06 -7.50
N VAL A 270 -11.17 10.98 -7.39
CA VAL A 270 -11.00 12.09 -8.33
C VAL A 270 -10.73 11.58 -9.74
N ARG A 271 -9.84 10.59 -9.90
CA ARG A 271 -9.53 9.98 -11.21
C ARG A 271 -10.73 9.26 -11.82
N ALA A 272 -11.46 8.50 -11.01
CA ALA A 272 -12.62 7.74 -11.47
C ALA A 272 -13.82 8.65 -11.80
N PHE A 273 -14.00 9.74 -11.07
CA PHE A 273 -14.98 10.78 -11.39
C PHE A 273 -14.63 11.45 -12.73
N ASP A 274 -13.38 11.88 -12.93
CA ASP A 274 -12.92 12.52 -14.17
C ASP A 274 -13.11 11.61 -15.39
N ALA A 275 -12.88 10.31 -15.23
CA ALA A 275 -13.11 9.33 -16.29
C ALA A 275 -14.59 9.22 -16.68
N ALA A 276 -15.51 9.36 -15.73
CA ALA A 276 -16.95 9.32 -15.96
C ALA A 276 -17.53 10.69 -16.42
N ARG A 277 -17.00 11.76 -15.84
CA ARG A 277 -17.38 13.15 -16.13
C ARG A 277 -16.13 14.02 -16.03
N PRO A 278 -15.53 14.40 -17.18
CA PRO A 278 -14.29 15.18 -17.22
C PRO A 278 -14.38 16.50 -16.46
N LEU A 279 -13.37 16.78 -15.63
CA LEU A 279 -13.27 18.02 -14.85
C LEU A 279 -12.57 19.12 -15.67
N GLY A 280 -13.08 20.35 -15.57
CA GLY A 280 -12.41 21.53 -16.08
C GLY A 280 -11.30 22.02 -15.13
N ASP A 281 -10.39 22.87 -15.63
CA ASP A 281 -9.30 23.42 -14.82
C ASP A 281 -9.80 24.24 -13.62
N GLU A 282 -10.90 24.98 -13.79
CA GLU A 282 -11.56 25.73 -12.73
C GLU A 282 -12.16 24.80 -11.65
N GLU A 283 -12.75 23.66 -12.07
CA GLU A 283 -13.29 22.67 -11.14
C GLU A 283 -12.18 22.00 -10.32
N VAL A 284 -11.06 21.64 -10.95
CA VAL A 284 -9.88 21.12 -10.25
C VAL A 284 -9.29 22.13 -9.27
N ALA A 285 -9.30 23.42 -9.61
CA ALA A 285 -8.78 24.48 -8.75
C ALA A 285 -9.60 24.66 -7.47
N VAL A 286 -10.92 24.44 -7.53
CA VAL A 286 -11.82 24.67 -6.39
C VAL A 286 -12.18 23.39 -5.62
N LEU A 287 -11.84 22.21 -6.13
CA LEU A 287 -12.26 20.93 -5.54
C LEU A 287 -11.87 20.81 -4.06
N TRP A 288 -10.59 21.01 -3.73
CA TRP A 288 -10.17 20.89 -2.33
C TRP A 288 -10.68 22.03 -1.42
N PRO A 289 -10.70 23.30 -1.83
CA PRO A 289 -11.44 24.34 -1.11
C PRO A 289 -12.89 23.96 -0.79
N LEU A 290 -13.63 23.31 -1.72
CA LEU A 290 -15.00 22.84 -1.47
C LEU A 290 -15.04 21.67 -0.47
N VAL A 291 -14.06 20.77 -0.45
CA VAL A 291 -13.92 19.72 0.58
C VAL A 291 -13.74 20.35 1.97
N VAL A 292 -12.89 21.41 2.08
CA VAL A 292 -12.72 22.16 3.33
C VAL A 292 -14.03 22.83 3.77
N LEU A 293 -14.76 23.45 2.83
CA LEU A 293 -16.05 24.09 3.14
C LEU A 293 -17.11 23.06 3.55
N ARG A 294 -17.22 21.91 2.84
CA ARG A 294 -18.16 20.84 3.20
C ARG A 294 -17.89 20.30 4.60
N SER A 295 -16.63 19.95 4.89
CA SER A 295 -16.25 19.44 6.20
C SER A 295 -16.50 20.44 7.32
N ALA A 296 -16.28 21.74 7.06
CA ALA A 296 -16.56 22.80 8.01
C ALA A 296 -18.08 22.96 8.28
N VAL A 297 -18.92 22.92 7.24
CA VAL A 297 -20.39 22.91 7.38
C VAL A 297 -20.86 21.74 8.23
N MET A 298 -20.35 20.54 7.99
CA MET A 298 -20.72 19.36 8.76
C MET A 298 -20.44 19.55 10.25
N VAL A 299 -19.22 20.00 10.60
CA VAL A 299 -18.86 20.22 12.00
C VAL A 299 -19.74 21.28 12.68
N VAL A 300 -20.00 22.42 12.01
CA VAL A 300 -20.78 23.49 12.66
C VAL A 300 -22.26 23.11 12.78
N SER A 301 -22.84 22.40 11.81
CA SER A 301 -24.23 21.94 11.85
C SER A 301 -24.43 20.82 12.85
N GLY A 302 -23.56 19.76 12.84
CA GLY A 302 -23.64 18.64 13.78
C GLY A 302 -23.48 19.12 15.24
N GLN A 303 -22.54 20.03 15.50
CA GLN A 303 -22.34 20.60 16.82
C GLN A 303 -23.56 21.46 17.25
N TYR A 304 -24.15 22.22 16.33
CA TYR A 304 -25.32 23.05 16.60
C TYR A 304 -26.55 22.17 16.87
N ASP A 305 -26.76 21.09 16.11
CA ASP A 305 -27.83 20.12 16.32
C ASP A 305 -27.71 19.42 17.68
N THR A 306 -26.49 19.08 18.12
CA THR A 306 -26.24 18.50 19.45
C THR A 306 -26.55 19.50 20.58
N LEU A 307 -26.34 20.81 20.36
CA LEU A 307 -26.70 21.84 21.34
C LEU A 307 -28.21 22.00 21.46
N LEU A 308 -28.95 21.87 20.36
CA LEU A 308 -30.41 21.98 20.34
C LEU A 308 -31.11 20.73 20.88
N ASP A 309 -30.51 19.56 20.65
CA ASP A 309 -31.02 18.27 21.08
C ASP A 309 -29.89 17.37 21.66
N PRO A 310 -29.55 17.59 22.96
CA PRO A 310 -28.50 16.82 23.60
C PRO A 310 -28.78 15.30 23.69
N ASP A 311 -30.03 14.89 23.55
CA ASP A 311 -30.44 13.46 23.58
C ASP A 311 -30.36 12.80 22.20
N ASN A 312 -30.01 13.52 21.15
CA ASN A 312 -29.81 12.98 19.80
C ASN A 312 -28.51 12.19 19.73
N ARG A 313 -28.60 10.89 19.98
CA ARG A 313 -27.46 9.97 19.91
C ARG A 313 -26.80 9.89 18.53
N TYR A 314 -27.58 10.09 17.47
CA TYR A 314 -27.06 10.04 16.10
C TYR A 314 -26.11 11.23 15.83
N ALA A 315 -26.56 12.45 16.11
CA ALA A 315 -25.73 13.65 15.97
C ALA A 315 -24.48 13.59 16.87
N THR A 316 -24.63 13.16 18.12
CA THR A 316 -23.49 13.03 19.05
C THR A 316 -22.44 12.03 18.55
N ALA A 317 -22.89 10.88 18.01
CA ALA A 317 -21.98 9.85 17.49
C ALA A 317 -21.27 10.27 16.18
N ALA A 318 -21.83 11.21 15.42
CA ALA A 318 -21.25 11.70 14.18
C ALA A 318 -20.12 12.72 14.39
N LEU A 319 -20.11 13.44 15.52
CA LEU A 319 -19.18 14.55 15.76
C LEU A 319 -17.70 14.20 15.62
N ASP A 320 -17.27 13.07 16.14
CA ASP A 320 -15.86 12.66 16.03
C ASP A 320 -15.45 12.44 14.57
N ARG A 321 -16.33 11.86 13.76
CA ARG A 321 -16.12 11.66 12.32
C ARG A 321 -16.05 13.00 11.58
N GLU A 322 -16.95 13.92 11.89
CA GLU A 322 -17.00 15.27 11.29
C GLU A 322 -15.73 16.06 11.60
N TRP A 323 -15.23 15.98 12.84
CA TRP A 323 -13.95 16.58 13.22
C TRP A 323 -12.75 15.89 12.55
N ALA A 324 -12.78 14.57 12.35
CA ALA A 324 -11.74 13.87 11.63
C ALA A 324 -11.68 14.32 10.16
N MET A 325 -12.83 14.42 9.47
CA MET A 325 -12.91 14.94 8.10
C MET A 325 -12.36 16.37 7.99
N PHE A 326 -12.79 17.26 8.88
CA PHE A 326 -12.29 18.64 8.88
C PHE A 326 -10.78 18.70 9.17
N GLY A 327 -10.31 17.92 10.15
CA GLY A 327 -8.88 17.84 10.49
C GLY A 327 -8.03 17.39 9.30
N ALA A 328 -8.46 16.36 8.59
CA ALA A 328 -7.81 15.88 7.38
C ALA A 328 -7.85 16.93 6.24
N ALA A 329 -9.00 17.56 6.02
CA ALA A 329 -9.17 18.57 4.97
C ALA A 329 -8.28 19.80 5.16
N VAL A 330 -7.98 20.20 6.39
CA VAL A 330 -7.14 21.38 6.69
C VAL A 330 -5.68 21.05 7.00
N SER A 331 -5.30 19.77 6.98
CA SER A 331 -3.93 19.35 7.30
C SER A 331 -2.93 19.70 6.20
N VAL A 332 -3.41 19.89 4.97
CA VAL A 332 -2.60 20.22 3.79
C VAL A 332 -3.18 21.45 3.10
N PRO A 333 -2.35 22.42 2.66
CA PRO A 333 -2.81 23.59 1.91
C PRO A 333 -3.56 23.20 0.63
N ALA A 334 -4.64 23.90 0.31
CA ALA A 334 -5.46 23.60 -0.86
C ALA A 334 -4.68 23.67 -2.18
N GLN A 335 -3.69 24.56 -2.29
CA GLN A 335 -2.84 24.66 -3.48
C GLN A 335 -1.99 23.41 -3.70
N VAL A 336 -1.51 22.78 -2.62
CA VAL A 336 -0.77 21.51 -2.66
C VAL A 336 -1.67 20.39 -3.19
N MET A 337 -2.89 20.30 -2.69
CA MET A 337 -3.86 19.31 -3.16
C MET A 337 -4.30 19.56 -4.60
N THR A 338 -4.51 20.83 -5.00
CA THR A 338 -4.81 21.19 -6.40
C THR A 338 -3.67 20.76 -7.34
N ALA A 339 -2.42 20.97 -6.94
CA ALA A 339 -1.26 20.51 -7.70
C ALA A 339 -1.23 18.98 -7.83
N LEU A 340 -1.51 18.27 -6.73
CA LEU A 340 -1.58 16.82 -6.68
C LEU A 340 -2.70 16.28 -7.60
N PHE A 341 -3.88 16.91 -7.61
CA PHE A 341 -4.98 16.55 -8.51
C PHE A 341 -4.60 16.75 -9.97
N ARG A 342 -4.02 17.91 -10.33
CA ARG A 342 -3.58 18.20 -11.71
C ARG A 342 -2.61 17.13 -12.23
N GLN A 343 -1.67 16.73 -11.41
CA GLN A 343 -0.72 15.69 -11.76
C GLN A 343 -1.40 14.31 -11.87
N GLY A 344 -2.26 13.98 -10.91
CA GLY A 344 -3.01 12.72 -10.92
C GLY A 344 -3.97 12.58 -12.11
N LEU A 345 -4.43 13.71 -12.68
CA LEU A 345 -5.29 13.78 -13.87
C LEU A 345 -4.52 14.00 -15.18
N ALA A 346 -3.19 14.24 -15.13
CA ALA A 346 -2.37 14.39 -16.34
C ALA A 346 -2.50 13.13 -17.20
N ARG A 347 -3.28 13.22 -18.26
CA ARG A 347 -3.42 12.14 -19.25
C ARG A 347 -2.08 11.97 -19.95
N PRO A 348 -1.58 10.73 -20.15
CA PRO A 348 -0.47 10.52 -21.09
C PRO A 348 -0.88 11.18 -22.41
N ALA A 349 0.00 12.02 -22.97
CA ALA A 349 -0.25 12.73 -24.21
C ALA A 349 -0.79 11.74 -25.25
N ALA A 350 -2.02 11.95 -25.72
CA ALA A 350 -2.65 11.07 -26.67
C ALA A 350 -1.70 10.93 -27.88
N ARG A 351 -1.16 9.76 -28.08
CA ARG A 351 -0.42 9.44 -29.32
C ARG A 351 -1.42 9.64 -30.44
N SER A 352 -1.18 10.68 -31.28
CA SER A 352 -1.96 10.95 -32.47
C SER A 352 -2.06 9.66 -33.26
N GLY A 353 -3.30 9.20 -33.53
CA GLY A 353 -3.58 7.97 -34.21
C GLY A 353 -2.82 7.87 -35.53
N ALA A 354 -1.89 6.94 -35.60
CA ALA A 354 -1.34 6.48 -36.88
C ALA A 354 -2.24 5.36 -37.39
N ALA A 355 -2.89 5.66 -38.48
CA ALA A 355 -3.69 4.70 -39.25
C ALA A 355 -2.87 3.45 -39.56
N THR A 356 -3.50 2.29 -39.35
CA THR A 356 -3.01 0.99 -39.80
C THR A 356 -2.94 0.96 -41.34
N GLY A 357 -1.71 0.96 -41.84
CA GLY A 357 -1.39 0.61 -43.24
C GLY A 357 -0.24 -0.40 -43.23
N PRO A 358 -0.19 -1.35 -44.22
CA PRO A 358 0.68 -2.50 -44.16
C PRO A 358 2.14 -2.16 -44.39
N LEU A 359 3.00 -2.83 -43.62
CA LEU A 359 4.47 -2.77 -43.71
C LEU A 359 4.98 -3.21 -45.09
N THR A 360 5.63 -2.29 -45.79
CA THR A 360 6.59 -2.63 -46.82
C THR A 360 7.98 -2.16 -46.39
N THR A 361 8.92 -3.09 -46.45
CA THR A 361 10.35 -2.92 -46.19
C THR A 361 11.01 -1.97 -47.15
N SER A 362 11.80 -0.97 -46.68
CA SER A 362 12.97 -0.49 -47.40
C SER A 362 13.98 0.25 -46.49
N THR A 363 15.15 -0.19 -46.57
CA THR A 363 16.51 0.26 -46.20
C THR A 363 16.78 1.75 -45.93
N SER A 364 17.52 1.90 -44.85
CA SER A 364 18.55 2.90 -44.44
C SER A 364 18.84 4.10 -45.32
N THR A 365 18.86 5.30 -44.72
CA THR A 365 20.01 6.24 -44.84
C THR A 365 19.91 7.34 -43.75
N SER A 366 21.01 7.57 -43.08
CA SER A 366 21.28 8.63 -42.13
C SER A 366 21.30 10.01 -42.81
N MET A 367 20.62 11.01 -42.18
CA MET A 367 21.03 12.42 -42.34
C MET A 367 20.66 13.24 -41.12
N SER A 368 21.67 13.76 -40.49
CA SER A 368 21.61 14.82 -39.46
C SER A 368 21.04 16.12 -40.08
N ALA A 369 20.03 16.70 -39.47
CA ALA A 369 19.61 18.07 -39.75
C ALA A 369 19.41 18.82 -38.43
N SER A 370 20.38 19.71 -38.17
CA SER A 370 20.28 20.79 -37.18
C SER A 370 19.22 21.80 -37.66
N MET A 371 18.15 21.97 -36.87
CA MET A 371 17.23 23.10 -37.04
C MET A 371 17.33 24.07 -35.88
N SER A 372 17.95 25.21 -36.16
CA SER A 372 17.82 26.42 -35.33
C SER A 372 16.38 26.92 -35.37
N MET A 373 15.72 26.95 -34.21
CA MET A 373 14.44 27.66 -34.02
C MET A 373 14.70 29.07 -33.50
N SER A 374 14.38 30.05 -34.33
CA SER A 374 14.35 31.46 -34.06
C SER A 374 13.31 31.79 -32.99
N ALA A 375 13.74 32.62 -32.04
CA ALA A 375 12.89 33.22 -30.99
C ALA A 375 11.91 34.24 -31.61
N SER A 376 10.61 34.01 -31.42
CA SER A 376 9.63 35.10 -31.32
C SER A 376 8.31 34.60 -30.74
N ALA A 377 8.14 34.71 -29.44
CA ALA A 377 6.85 34.90 -28.77
C ALA A 377 7.11 35.50 -27.38
N SER A 378 7.13 36.84 -27.32
CA SER A 378 7.00 37.62 -26.07
C SER A 378 5.55 37.56 -25.62
N ALA A 379 5.24 36.58 -24.73
CA ALA A 379 4.05 36.64 -23.87
C ALA A 379 4.55 36.84 -22.45
N SER A 380 4.06 37.84 -21.76
CA SER A 380 4.41 38.23 -20.39
C SER A 380 4.30 37.04 -19.43
N ARG A 381 5.42 36.41 -19.09
CA ARG A 381 5.54 35.48 -17.98
C ARG A 381 5.75 36.26 -16.69
N SER A 382 4.66 36.71 -16.08
CA SER A 382 4.65 37.18 -14.69
C SER A 382 4.28 35.98 -13.80
N GLY A 383 5.30 35.22 -13.37
CA GLY A 383 5.09 34.10 -12.46
C GLY A 383 6.34 33.86 -11.60
N PRO A 384 6.25 33.04 -10.52
CA PRO A 384 7.34 32.76 -9.58
C PRO A 384 8.65 32.35 -10.26
N SER A 385 8.59 31.59 -11.36
CA SER A 385 9.74 31.14 -12.13
C SER A 385 10.55 32.27 -12.78
N ALA A 386 9.92 33.38 -13.17
CA ALA A 386 10.62 34.48 -13.82
C ALA A 386 11.50 35.27 -12.82
N ARG A 387 11.07 35.38 -11.57
CA ARG A 387 11.84 36.11 -10.54
C ARG A 387 13.09 35.30 -10.11
N LEU A 388 12.96 33.96 -10.00
CA LEU A 388 14.11 33.09 -9.67
C LEU A 388 15.21 33.20 -10.71
N LEU A 389 14.88 33.40 -11.97
CA LEU A 389 15.84 33.57 -13.07
C LEU A 389 16.62 34.89 -13.03
N THR A 390 16.08 35.92 -12.33
CA THR A 390 16.69 37.25 -12.21
C THR A 390 17.20 37.58 -10.81
N ALA A 391 17.12 36.62 -9.88
CA ALA A 391 17.54 36.78 -8.49
C ALA A 391 19.06 36.93 -8.35
N ASN A 392 19.48 37.72 -7.38
CA ASN A 392 20.89 37.76 -6.97
C ASN A 392 21.27 36.48 -6.24
N ARG A 393 22.57 36.13 -6.23
CA ARG A 393 23.05 35.01 -5.44
C ARG A 393 22.88 35.27 -3.95
N LEU A 394 22.43 34.23 -3.23
CA LEU A 394 22.27 34.31 -1.76
C LEU A 394 23.61 34.39 -1.03
N LEU A 395 24.65 33.77 -1.58
CA LEU A 395 26.02 33.75 -1.07
C LEU A 395 27.00 34.23 -2.16
N PRO A 396 27.12 35.53 -2.42
CA PRO A 396 27.99 36.03 -3.51
C PRO A 396 29.46 35.66 -3.35
N ALA A 397 29.92 35.45 -2.12
CA ALA A 397 31.29 35.05 -1.79
C ALA A 397 31.55 33.54 -1.98
N LEU A 398 30.53 32.74 -2.18
CA LEU A 398 30.70 31.30 -2.48
C LEU A 398 31.22 31.15 -3.92
N THR A 399 32.48 30.73 -4.03
CA THR A 399 33.16 30.48 -5.31
C THR A 399 33.59 29.02 -5.38
N GLY A 400 33.54 28.44 -6.55
CA GLY A 400 33.90 27.02 -6.76
C GLY A 400 32.69 26.12 -6.94
N GLU A 401 32.97 24.85 -7.12
CA GLU A 401 31.96 23.79 -7.30
C GLU A 401 31.37 23.39 -5.95
N VAL A 402 30.04 23.33 -5.87
CA VAL A 402 29.32 22.80 -4.71
C VAL A 402 29.16 21.30 -4.89
N HIS A 403 29.67 20.52 -3.95
CA HIS A 403 29.52 19.07 -3.97
C HIS A 403 28.11 18.68 -3.56
N LEU A 404 27.46 17.83 -4.36
CA LEU A 404 26.12 17.29 -4.08
C LEU A 404 26.25 16.00 -3.27
N LEU A 405 25.70 16.01 -2.06
CA LEU A 405 25.61 14.85 -1.19
C LEU A 405 24.44 13.96 -1.66
N ASP A 406 24.70 12.67 -1.83
CA ASP A 406 23.68 11.67 -2.17
C ASP A 406 23.16 11.00 -0.89
N LEU A 407 21.93 11.37 -0.48
CA LEU A 407 21.25 10.79 0.69
C LEU A 407 20.08 9.88 0.26
N SER A 408 19.97 9.61 -1.03
CA SER A 408 18.91 8.76 -1.59
C SER A 408 19.03 7.31 -1.13
N VAL A 409 17.97 6.54 -1.35
CA VAL A 409 17.94 5.09 -1.08
C VAL A 409 19.03 4.35 -1.85
N GLY A 410 19.45 4.84 -3.02
CA GLY A 410 20.53 4.28 -3.84
C GLY A 410 21.95 4.68 -3.44
N SER A 411 22.15 5.53 -2.43
CA SER A 411 23.48 6.04 -2.05
C SER A 411 24.44 4.92 -1.60
N ASP A 412 25.64 4.92 -2.20
CA ASP A 412 26.71 4.00 -1.83
C ASP A 412 27.34 4.37 -0.46
N ASP A 413 27.27 5.63 -0.05
CA ASP A 413 27.83 6.11 1.23
C ASP A 413 27.01 5.70 2.45
N LEU A 414 25.76 5.26 2.20
CA LEU A 414 24.80 4.83 3.22
C LEU A 414 24.67 3.29 3.33
N HIS A 415 25.60 2.51 2.76
CA HIS A 415 25.58 1.06 2.85
C HIS A 415 25.85 0.53 4.27
N THR A 416 25.63 -0.77 4.50
CA THR A 416 25.91 -1.48 5.77
C THR A 416 25.24 -0.88 7.02
N GLY A 417 24.10 -0.21 6.85
CA GLY A 417 23.33 0.36 7.96
C GLY A 417 23.79 1.74 8.45
N ARG A 418 24.83 2.36 7.86
CA ARG A 418 25.28 3.73 8.23
C ARG A 418 24.16 4.76 8.24
N TRP A 419 23.16 4.59 7.41
CA TRP A 419 22.00 5.50 7.35
C TRP A 419 21.16 5.55 8.63
N LEU A 420 21.34 4.60 9.55
CA LEU A 420 20.72 4.57 10.87
C LEU A 420 21.51 5.35 11.93
N ASP A 421 22.76 5.75 11.62
CA ASP A 421 23.61 6.44 12.58
C ASP A 421 23.09 7.86 12.83
N PRO A 422 22.91 8.29 14.08
CA PRO A 422 22.50 9.66 14.39
C PRO A 422 23.52 10.68 13.83
N GLY A 423 23.02 11.68 13.08
CA GLY A 423 23.86 12.75 12.53
C GLY A 423 24.67 12.37 11.30
N ILE A 424 24.40 11.23 10.65
CA ILE A 424 25.14 10.74 9.48
C ILE A 424 25.19 11.76 8.33
N GLU A 425 24.12 12.52 8.07
CA GLU A 425 24.12 13.55 7.01
C GLU A 425 25.21 14.59 7.24
N ARG A 426 25.35 15.05 8.49
CA ARG A 426 26.44 15.97 8.89
C ARG A 426 27.82 15.32 8.80
N ALA A 427 27.95 14.08 9.27
CA ALA A 427 29.21 13.34 9.20
C ALA A 427 29.71 13.21 7.76
N LEU A 428 28.86 12.80 6.82
CA LEU A 428 29.18 12.72 5.40
C LEU A 428 29.54 14.08 4.80
N ALA A 429 28.81 15.13 5.16
CA ALA A 429 29.15 16.48 4.70
C ALA A 429 30.51 16.94 5.24
N THR A 430 30.84 16.64 6.51
CA THR A 430 32.13 16.95 7.13
C THR A 430 33.26 16.16 6.45
N GLU A 431 33.07 14.85 6.23
CA GLU A 431 34.04 14.00 5.50
C GLU A 431 34.37 14.60 4.12
N ALA A 432 33.36 15.08 3.39
CA ALA A 432 33.55 15.70 2.08
C ALA A 432 34.30 17.06 2.17
N LEU A 433 34.00 17.89 3.19
CA LEU A 433 34.71 19.15 3.43
C LEU A 433 36.17 18.91 3.81
N GLU A 434 36.44 17.92 4.67
CA GLU A 434 37.81 17.51 5.05
C GLU A 434 38.61 16.94 3.85
N ALA A 435 37.91 16.31 2.89
CA ALA A 435 38.50 15.86 1.63
C ALA A 435 38.79 17.03 0.65
N GLY A 436 38.61 18.28 1.08
CA GLY A 436 38.97 19.49 0.33
C GLY A 436 37.85 20.10 -0.52
N ARG A 437 36.58 19.69 -0.33
CA ARG A 437 35.46 20.37 -0.95
C ARG A 437 35.24 21.74 -0.27
N THR A 438 34.90 22.77 -1.04
CA THR A 438 34.66 24.13 -0.52
C THR A 438 33.27 24.29 0.09
N ALA A 439 32.32 23.58 -0.44
CA ALA A 439 30.93 23.52 0.03
C ALA A 439 30.29 22.18 -0.33
N VAL A 440 29.38 21.72 0.51
CA VAL A 440 28.59 20.49 0.32
C VAL A 440 27.12 20.82 0.47
N ARG A 441 26.28 20.33 -0.42
CA ARG A 441 24.83 20.62 -0.42
C ARG A 441 24.04 19.33 -0.54
N THR A 442 22.93 19.25 0.19
CA THR A 442 21.91 18.21 -0.02
C THR A 442 21.04 18.52 -1.24
N ARG A 443 20.26 17.54 -1.72
CA ARG A 443 19.41 17.68 -2.90
C ARG A 443 17.98 18.07 -2.51
N HIS A 444 17.37 18.94 -3.32
CA HIS A 444 15.93 19.24 -3.25
C HIS A 444 15.12 18.15 -3.92
N GLY A 445 13.96 17.79 -3.36
CA GLY A 445 13.07 16.74 -3.90
C GLY A 445 13.58 15.31 -3.71
N GLU A 446 14.71 15.14 -3.01
CA GLU A 446 15.30 13.83 -2.74
C GLU A 446 14.52 13.08 -1.66
N PHE A 447 14.23 11.80 -1.90
CA PHE A 447 13.72 10.88 -0.89
C PHE A 447 14.90 10.32 -0.09
N ARG A 448 15.11 10.88 1.11
CA ARG A 448 16.30 10.58 1.93
C ARG A 448 16.14 9.26 2.69
N LEU A 449 17.09 8.36 2.50
CA LEU A 449 17.17 7.10 3.25
C LEU A 449 17.35 7.35 4.74
N THR A 450 18.08 8.39 5.12
CA THR A 450 18.34 8.81 6.52
C THR A 450 17.06 9.19 7.28
N ARG A 451 15.97 9.42 6.56
CA ARG A 451 14.63 9.69 7.11
C ARG A 451 13.71 8.47 7.15
N ALA A 452 14.12 7.36 6.51
CA ALA A 452 13.37 6.11 6.53
C ALA A 452 13.34 5.51 7.95
N SER A 453 12.20 5.01 8.38
CA SER A 453 12.03 4.46 9.74
C SER A 453 11.88 2.95 9.71
N VAL A 454 12.78 2.23 10.37
CA VAL A 454 12.70 0.77 10.58
C VAL A 454 11.95 0.40 11.87
N ALA A 455 11.59 1.39 12.69
CA ALA A 455 10.95 1.14 13.98
C ALA A 455 9.43 0.86 13.92
N GLY A 456 8.85 0.87 12.71
CA GLY A 456 7.42 0.60 12.49
C GLY A 456 6.51 1.79 12.82
N GLY A 457 5.36 1.86 12.15
CA GLY A 457 4.28 2.80 12.48
C GLY A 457 4.30 4.09 11.64
N GLY A 458 3.51 4.13 10.57
CA GLY A 458 3.26 5.32 9.76
C GLY A 458 4.20 5.49 8.58
N VAL A 459 3.76 6.31 7.63
CA VAL A 459 4.55 6.68 6.45
C VAL A 459 5.54 7.77 6.86
N ALA A 460 6.84 7.52 6.68
CA ALA A 460 7.88 8.47 7.02
C ALA A 460 7.90 9.67 6.06
N GLU A 461 8.23 10.85 6.57
CA GLU A 461 8.44 12.07 5.78
C GLU A 461 9.86 12.05 5.19
N THR A 462 10.02 11.42 4.04
CA THR A 462 11.34 11.19 3.41
C THR A 462 11.71 12.23 2.36
N CYS A 463 10.73 12.89 1.72
CA CYS A 463 10.98 13.85 0.63
C CYS A 463 11.39 15.24 1.15
N ALA A 464 12.56 15.71 0.77
CA ALA A 464 13.11 17.00 1.17
C ALA A 464 12.51 18.15 0.35
N LEU A 465 11.92 19.15 1.00
CA LEU A 465 11.33 20.35 0.37
C LEU A 465 12.25 21.58 0.40
N GLY A 466 13.47 21.42 0.82
CA GLY A 466 14.54 22.42 0.85
C GLY A 466 15.90 21.75 0.74
N VAL A 467 16.96 22.51 0.95
CA VAL A 467 18.34 22.04 0.94
C VAL A 467 19.10 22.51 2.16
N GLU A 468 20.09 21.75 2.60
CA GLU A 468 21.11 22.16 3.57
C GLU A 468 22.43 22.35 2.85
N LEU A 469 23.10 23.48 3.12
CA LEU A 469 24.43 23.81 2.64
C LEU A 469 25.40 23.79 3.83
N TYR A 470 26.47 23.01 3.71
CA TYR A 470 27.55 22.87 4.69
C TYR A 470 28.81 23.55 4.15
N LEU A 471 29.49 24.35 5.01
CA LEU A 471 30.61 25.20 4.67
C LEU A 471 31.74 25.05 5.70
N THR A 472 32.99 25.33 5.27
CA THR A 472 34.17 25.33 6.14
C THR A 472 34.34 26.60 6.97
N GLY A 473 33.53 27.63 6.70
CA GLY A 473 33.63 28.91 7.41
C GLY A 473 32.40 29.81 7.19
N PRO A 474 32.28 30.89 7.97
CA PRO A 474 31.17 31.79 7.89
C PRO A 474 31.15 32.53 6.54
N LEU A 475 30.00 32.57 5.89
CA LEU A 475 29.74 33.41 4.70
C LEU A 475 28.63 34.39 5.00
N GLU A 476 28.70 35.57 4.40
CA GLU A 476 27.64 36.55 4.48
C GLU A 476 26.49 36.21 3.56
N VAL A 477 25.27 36.25 4.09
CA VAL A 477 24.03 35.92 3.40
C VAL A 477 23.39 37.23 2.92
N HIS A 478 23.06 37.33 1.64
CA HIS A 478 22.50 38.52 1.02
C HIS A 478 21.07 38.26 0.51
N ALA A 479 20.22 39.33 0.54
CA ALA A 479 18.86 39.23 0.01
C ALA A 479 18.88 39.06 -1.51
N PRO A 480 18.32 38.00 -2.07
CA PRO A 480 18.32 37.80 -3.53
C PRO A 480 17.40 38.77 -4.26
N TRP A 481 16.45 39.38 -3.57
CA TRP A 481 15.50 40.40 -4.05
C TRP A 481 15.09 41.32 -2.92
N ALA A 482 14.46 42.46 -3.24
CA ALA A 482 13.89 43.36 -2.25
C ALA A 482 12.60 42.77 -1.64
N GLY A 483 12.39 42.98 -0.34
CA GLY A 483 11.22 42.45 0.36
C GLY A 483 11.17 42.81 1.83
N THR A 484 10.37 42.10 2.59
CA THR A 484 10.24 42.26 4.05
C THR A 484 10.80 41.06 4.75
N VAL A 485 11.75 41.27 5.67
CA VAL A 485 12.34 40.22 6.50
C VAL A 485 11.59 40.11 7.82
N THR A 486 11.21 38.92 8.19
CA THR A 486 10.75 38.54 9.53
C THR A 486 11.69 37.52 10.15
N ARG A 487 11.86 37.58 11.48
CA ARG A 487 12.66 36.60 12.24
C ARG A 487 11.82 36.01 13.35
N THR A 488 11.87 34.72 13.48
CA THR A 488 11.17 33.97 14.53
C THR A 488 12.14 33.64 15.70
N PRO A 489 11.61 33.33 16.91
CA PRO A 489 12.45 32.99 18.07
C PRO A 489 13.35 31.75 17.87
N ASP A 490 12.99 30.85 16.97
CA ASP A 490 13.74 29.66 16.57
C ASP A 490 14.87 29.98 15.55
N ARG A 491 15.13 31.27 15.29
CA ARG A 491 16.15 31.78 14.37
C ARG A 491 15.90 31.54 12.89
N THR A 492 14.67 31.23 12.51
CA THR A 492 14.28 31.19 11.11
C THR A 492 14.10 32.62 10.59
N LEU A 493 14.68 32.90 9.44
CA LEU A 493 14.49 34.15 8.70
C LEU A 493 13.58 33.89 7.50
N THR A 494 12.53 34.70 7.35
CA THR A 494 11.67 34.66 6.16
C THR A 494 11.77 36.02 5.44
N LEU A 495 12.13 35.99 4.16
CA LEU A 495 12.09 37.13 3.26
C LEU A 495 10.89 36.99 2.34
N SER A 496 9.89 37.82 2.56
CA SER A 496 8.62 37.83 1.80
C SER A 496 8.59 38.98 0.81
N THR A 497 8.10 38.74 -0.40
CA THR A 497 8.00 39.80 -1.46
C THR A 497 6.58 40.37 -1.59
N GLY A 498 5.60 39.73 -0.94
CA GLY A 498 4.18 40.10 -1.02
C GLY A 498 3.46 39.68 -2.30
N ASP A 499 4.18 39.16 -3.29
CA ASP A 499 3.65 38.71 -4.58
C ASP A 499 3.86 37.20 -4.87
N GLY A 500 4.08 36.43 -3.83
CA GLY A 500 3.86 34.98 -3.87
C GLY A 500 5.08 34.06 -3.81
N VAL A 501 6.29 34.57 -3.50
CA VAL A 501 7.45 33.70 -3.20
C VAL A 501 8.12 34.16 -1.92
N ASP A 502 8.19 33.30 -0.93
CA ASP A 502 8.92 33.48 0.31
C ASP A 502 10.21 32.66 0.29
N LEU A 503 11.32 33.28 0.72
CA LEU A 503 12.58 32.60 1.00
C LEU A 503 12.70 32.37 2.50
N ILE A 504 12.89 31.14 2.89
CA ILE A 504 13.00 30.68 4.28
C ILE A 504 14.44 30.20 4.51
N LEU A 505 15.11 30.81 5.49
CA LEU A 505 16.50 30.53 5.84
C LEU A 505 16.62 30.11 7.31
N ASP A 506 17.30 28.99 7.54
CA ASP A 506 17.70 28.53 8.87
C ASP A 506 19.21 28.64 9.01
N GLY A 507 19.72 28.99 10.20
CA GLY A 507 21.15 29.09 10.45
C GLY A 507 21.76 30.42 10.07
N VAL A 508 21.04 31.53 10.02
CA VAL A 508 21.55 32.90 9.79
C VAL A 508 21.62 33.67 11.10
N ARG A 509 22.82 34.18 11.47
CA ARG A 509 23.03 35.10 12.60
C ARG A 509 23.04 36.54 12.11
N GLY A 510 22.20 37.40 12.69
CA GLY A 510 22.19 38.83 12.45
C GLY A 510 23.19 39.55 13.33
N GLY A 511 23.79 40.66 12.83
CA GLY A 511 24.66 41.50 13.64
C GLY A 511 23.82 42.29 14.65
N GLY A 512 23.98 42.04 15.93
CA GLY A 512 23.57 42.96 17.00
C GLY A 512 22.32 42.67 17.81
N GLU A 513 21.65 41.50 17.65
CA GLU A 513 20.44 41.19 18.42
C GLU A 513 20.64 40.11 19.47
N ALA A 514 20.09 40.36 20.67
CA ALA A 514 20.02 39.35 21.76
C ALA A 514 19.11 38.21 21.36
N ALA A 515 19.54 36.96 21.64
CA ALA A 515 18.77 35.75 21.36
C ALA A 515 17.42 35.81 22.10
N GLY A 516 16.31 35.64 21.35
CA GLY A 516 15.00 35.33 21.92
C GLY A 516 13.87 36.36 21.73
N ALA A 517 14.06 37.42 20.95
CA ALA A 517 12.98 38.39 20.67
C ALA A 517 12.48 38.25 19.21
N GLU A 518 11.16 38.27 19.04
CA GLU A 518 10.53 38.44 17.73
C GLU A 518 10.86 39.85 17.21
N ALA A 519 11.64 39.95 16.13
CA ALA A 519 11.97 41.25 15.55
C ALA A 519 10.80 41.74 14.68
N ALA A 520 10.49 43.04 14.78
CA ALA A 520 9.48 43.64 13.91
C ALA A 520 9.86 43.46 12.43
N PRO A 521 8.89 43.24 11.52
CA PRO A 521 9.14 43.14 10.10
C PRO A 521 9.92 44.34 9.57
N ALA A 522 11.03 44.07 8.85
CA ALA A 522 11.91 45.14 8.33
C ALA A 522 12.07 45.01 6.81
N PRO A 523 11.98 46.15 6.06
CA PRO A 523 12.24 46.14 4.62
C PRO A 523 13.72 45.94 4.36
N VAL A 524 14.04 45.20 3.27
CA VAL A 524 15.41 45.04 2.79
C VAL A 524 15.46 45.18 1.28
N GLU A 525 16.57 45.73 0.78
CA GLU A 525 16.84 45.88 -0.64
C GLU A 525 17.54 44.62 -1.19
N ALA A 526 17.44 44.38 -2.51
CA ALA A 526 18.18 43.32 -3.19
C ALA A 526 19.69 43.53 -3.00
N GLY A 527 20.41 42.45 -2.62
CA GLY A 527 21.84 42.50 -2.31
C GLY A 527 22.20 42.97 -0.92
N GLN A 528 21.25 43.42 -0.11
CA GLN A 528 21.49 43.82 1.28
C GLN A 528 21.82 42.57 2.14
N SER A 529 22.77 42.71 3.08
CA SER A 529 23.15 41.64 4.01
C SER A 529 22.01 41.29 4.96
N LEU A 530 21.74 39.99 5.06
CA LEU A 530 20.78 39.40 5.99
C LEU A 530 21.44 38.86 7.26
N GLY A 531 22.78 38.75 7.28
CA GLY A 531 23.59 38.20 8.36
C GLY A 531 24.66 37.24 7.86
N THR A 532 25.17 36.40 8.75
CA THR A 532 26.20 35.41 8.42
C THR A 532 25.73 34.01 8.74
N VAL A 533 26.22 33.01 8.00
CA VAL A 533 25.94 31.61 8.29
C VAL A 533 26.47 31.26 9.67
N ALA A 534 25.62 30.63 10.47
CA ALA A 534 25.96 30.24 11.83
C ALA A 534 26.73 28.93 11.87
N GLU A 535 27.68 28.86 12.82
CA GLU A 535 28.30 27.56 13.18
C GLU A 535 27.36 26.71 14.01
N ASP A 536 27.31 25.43 13.67
CA ASP A 536 26.58 24.40 14.38
C ASP A 536 27.48 23.14 14.50
N ASP A 537 27.99 22.92 15.72
CA ASP A 537 28.86 21.78 16.06
C ASP A 537 30.07 21.61 15.12
N GLY A 538 30.86 22.70 14.95
CA GLY A 538 32.08 22.71 14.17
C GLY A 538 31.93 22.88 12.66
N VAL A 539 30.72 22.95 12.14
CA VAL A 539 30.43 23.17 10.72
C VAL A 539 29.44 24.33 10.56
N TYR A 540 29.59 25.12 9.50
CA TYR A 540 28.68 26.21 9.18
C TYR A 540 27.53 25.67 8.33
N VAL A 541 26.28 25.76 8.81
CA VAL A 541 25.12 25.18 8.13
C VAL A 541 24.06 26.22 7.80
N LEU A 542 23.62 26.24 6.54
CA LEU A 542 22.54 27.07 6.04
C LEU A 542 21.43 26.22 5.45
N GLY A 543 20.25 26.20 6.09
CA GLY A 543 19.04 25.65 5.51
C GLY A 543 18.38 26.67 4.58
N VAL A 544 17.99 26.26 3.36
CA VAL A 544 17.35 27.11 2.36
C VAL A 544 16.12 26.44 1.81
N GLN A 545 14.98 27.10 1.89
CA GLN A 545 13.70 26.64 1.33
C GLN A 545 12.96 27.78 0.65
N LEU A 546 12.28 27.50 -0.46
CA LEU A 546 11.38 28.42 -1.14
C LEU A 546 9.93 27.98 -0.93
N SER A 547 9.02 28.92 -0.80
CA SER A 547 7.59 28.70 -0.73
C SER A 547 6.85 29.61 -1.71
N ALA A 548 6.03 29.02 -2.57
CA ALA A 548 5.11 29.75 -3.45
C ALA A 548 3.68 29.80 -2.90
N LEU A 549 3.49 29.52 -1.60
CA LEU A 549 2.18 29.54 -0.94
C LEU A 549 1.91 30.94 -0.35
N PRO A 550 1.01 31.76 -0.92
CA PRO A 550 0.77 33.10 -0.45
C PRO A 550 0.14 33.12 0.94
N GLY A 551 0.79 33.82 1.89
CA GLY A 551 0.27 34.07 3.25
C GLY A 551 0.04 32.79 4.08
N ALA A 552 0.59 31.64 3.66
CA ALA A 552 0.43 30.38 4.33
C ALA A 552 1.40 30.21 5.50
N ALA A 553 1.08 29.26 6.38
CA ALA A 553 2.04 28.77 7.36
C ALA A 553 3.30 28.23 6.65
N ARG A 554 4.44 28.32 7.34
CA ARG A 554 5.72 27.79 6.87
C ARG A 554 5.54 26.34 6.35
N PRO A 555 5.98 26.01 5.12
CA PRO A 555 5.94 24.64 4.64
C PRO A 555 6.84 23.74 5.52
N PRO A 556 6.52 22.45 5.65
CA PRO A 556 7.39 21.51 6.35
C PRO A 556 8.74 21.39 5.64
N ARG A 557 9.78 20.95 6.33
CA ARG A 557 11.10 20.68 5.72
C ARG A 557 11.09 19.39 4.89
N PHE A 558 10.26 18.44 5.30
CA PHE A 558 10.08 17.13 4.66
C PHE A 558 8.59 16.82 4.54
N THR A 559 8.25 15.97 3.59
CA THR A 559 6.88 15.47 3.41
C THR A 559 6.85 13.97 3.14
N THR A 560 5.67 13.38 3.28
CA THR A 560 5.46 11.99 2.92
C THR A 560 5.48 11.78 1.41
N PRO A 561 5.82 10.57 0.91
CA PRO A 561 5.86 10.28 -0.52
C PRO A 561 4.54 10.56 -1.25
N GLU A 562 3.40 10.34 -0.61
CA GLU A 562 2.08 10.52 -1.20
C GLU A 562 1.74 11.99 -1.50
N LEU A 563 2.32 12.92 -0.76
CA LEU A 563 2.10 14.37 -0.90
C LEU A 563 3.27 15.08 -1.58
N ALA A 564 4.35 14.37 -1.91
CA ALA A 564 5.59 14.95 -2.40
C ALA A 564 5.38 15.82 -3.64
N ASP A 565 4.68 15.31 -4.65
CA ASP A 565 4.46 16.00 -5.91
C ASP A 565 3.69 17.32 -5.74
N GLY A 566 2.68 17.32 -4.86
CA GLY A 566 1.91 18.50 -4.53
C GLY A 566 2.77 19.57 -3.83
N TRP A 567 3.57 19.17 -2.85
CA TRP A 567 4.46 20.07 -2.13
C TRP A 567 5.60 20.59 -3.00
N LEU A 568 6.24 19.76 -3.83
CA LEU A 568 7.32 20.16 -4.73
C LEU A 568 6.84 21.20 -5.75
N SER A 569 5.58 21.14 -6.18
CA SER A 569 4.97 22.17 -7.02
C SER A 569 4.86 23.54 -6.31
N SER A 570 4.78 23.52 -4.97
CA SER A 570 4.63 24.72 -4.13
C SER A 570 5.94 25.16 -3.47
N CYS A 571 6.96 24.31 -3.46
CA CYS A 571 8.30 24.56 -2.89
C CYS A 571 9.35 24.39 -4.00
N PRO A 572 9.64 25.44 -4.79
CA PRO A 572 10.63 25.36 -5.87
C PRO A 572 12.05 25.08 -5.35
N ASP A 573 12.91 24.50 -6.22
CA ASP A 573 14.31 24.25 -5.89
C ASP A 573 15.06 25.57 -5.63
N PRO A 574 15.65 25.73 -4.43
CA PRO A 574 16.43 26.92 -4.09
C PRO A 574 17.87 26.91 -4.66
N GLY A 575 18.32 25.84 -5.33
CA GLY A 575 19.68 25.70 -5.88
C GLY A 575 20.09 26.84 -6.78
N VAL A 576 19.15 27.42 -7.54
CA VAL A 576 19.38 28.61 -8.39
C VAL A 576 19.94 29.81 -7.61
N LEU A 577 19.57 30.01 -6.34
CA LEU A 577 20.05 31.07 -5.47
C LEU A 577 21.46 30.81 -4.92
N LEU A 578 21.91 29.56 -4.93
CA LEU A 578 23.22 29.10 -4.44
C LEU A 578 24.29 29.12 -5.54
N GLY A 579 23.88 29.39 -6.78
CA GLY A 579 24.81 29.58 -7.91
C GLY A 579 25.14 28.32 -8.69
N ASP A 580 24.33 27.31 -8.53
CA ASP A 580 24.41 26.09 -9.33
C ASP A 580 23.98 26.36 -10.77
N GLY A 581 24.93 26.47 -11.68
CA GLY A 581 24.66 26.68 -13.10
C GLY A 581 24.10 25.46 -13.83
N ALA A 582 24.00 24.35 -13.15
CA ALA A 582 23.42 23.12 -13.67
C ALA A 582 22.09 22.86 -12.95
N ARG A 583 20.97 23.04 -13.65
CA ARG A 583 19.77 22.27 -13.36
C ARG A 583 20.15 20.80 -13.55
N GLU A 584 20.47 20.08 -12.47
CA GLU A 584 20.17 18.66 -12.53
C GLU A 584 18.63 18.55 -12.52
N PRO A 585 18.03 17.94 -13.55
CA PRO A 585 16.59 17.70 -13.51
C PRO A 585 16.26 16.91 -12.26
N VAL A 586 15.25 17.32 -11.53
CA VAL A 586 14.61 16.52 -10.48
C VAL A 586 14.31 15.17 -11.11
N GLY A 587 15.01 14.10 -10.72
CA GLY A 587 14.80 12.75 -11.20
C GLY A 587 15.89 12.11 -12.07
N GLU A 588 17.01 12.77 -12.38
CA GLU A 588 18.13 12.16 -13.13
C GLU A 588 19.37 11.79 -12.25
N GLY A 589 19.23 11.77 -10.93
CA GLY A 589 20.18 11.06 -10.08
C GLY A 589 19.92 9.56 -10.20
N ARG A 590 20.86 8.79 -10.72
CA ARG A 590 20.81 7.33 -10.92
C ARG A 590 19.36 6.79 -11.11
N ASP A 591 18.90 6.72 -12.37
CA ASP A 591 17.68 6.01 -12.79
C ASP A 591 16.33 6.58 -12.31
N GLY A 592 16.19 7.86 -11.96
CA GLY A 592 14.91 8.48 -11.60
C GLY A 592 14.29 7.90 -10.32
N LEU A 593 15.13 7.64 -9.31
CA LEU A 593 14.67 7.10 -8.03
C LEU A 593 13.59 7.98 -7.40
N GLY A 594 12.48 7.37 -7.03
CA GLY A 594 11.35 8.02 -6.36
C GLY A 594 10.31 8.68 -7.28
N SER A 595 10.50 8.66 -8.59
CA SER A 595 9.50 9.13 -9.55
C SER A 595 8.41 8.09 -9.81
N ALA A 596 7.15 8.41 -9.52
CA ALA A 596 6.02 7.51 -9.80
C ALA A 596 5.84 7.21 -11.30
N ALA A 597 6.15 8.19 -12.16
CA ALA A 597 6.08 7.99 -13.60
C ALA A 597 7.16 7.00 -14.09
N VAL A 598 8.37 7.07 -13.53
CA VAL A 598 9.46 6.13 -13.84
C VAL A 598 9.15 4.74 -13.30
N ASP A 599 8.54 4.63 -12.13
CA ASP A 599 8.14 3.34 -11.55
C ASP A 599 7.07 2.66 -12.41
N ALA A 600 6.06 3.41 -12.90
CA ALA A 600 5.05 2.90 -13.82
C ALA A 600 5.65 2.49 -15.19
N GLU A 601 6.56 3.29 -15.74
CA GLU A 601 7.28 2.93 -16.98
C GLU A 601 8.14 1.67 -16.80
N LEU A 602 8.78 1.51 -15.64
CA LEU A 602 9.58 0.33 -15.32
C LEU A 602 8.72 -0.93 -15.25
N LEU A 603 7.53 -0.84 -14.66
CA LEU A 603 6.57 -1.95 -14.62
C LEU A 603 6.12 -2.32 -16.05
N GLU A 604 5.73 -1.34 -16.87
CA GLU A 604 5.37 -1.58 -18.27
C GLU A 604 6.53 -2.25 -19.06
N ARG A 605 7.76 -1.80 -18.86
CA ARG A 605 8.96 -2.39 -19.50
C ARG A 605 9.21 -3.82 -19.03
N ARG A 606 8.97 -4.10 -17.74
CA ARG A 606 9.06 -5.45 -17.20
C ARG A 606 8.02 -6.36 -17.85
N GLU A 607 6.77 -5.95 -17.91
CA GLU A 607 5.69 -6.73 -18.54
C GLU A 607 5.95 -7.00 -20.03
N ASN A 608 6.58 -6.05 -20.72
CA ASN A 608 6.95 -6.21 -22.12
C ASN A 608 8.19 -7.09 -22.36
N SER A 609 9.03 -7.32 -21.34
CA SER A 609 10.31 -8.05 -21.49
C SER A 609 10.34 -9.40 -20.75
N PHE A 610 9.55 -9.57 -19.72
CA PHE A 610 9.44 -10.84 -18.99
C PHE A 610 8.33 -11.72 -19.60
N ALA A 611 8.48 -13.02 -19.46
CA ALA A 611 7.39 -13.93 -19.77
C ALA A 611 6.25 -13.73 -18.76
N THR A 612 5.00 -13.70 -19.24
CA THR A 612 3.81 -13.45 -18.41
C THR A 612 3.64 -14.46 -17.26
N VAL A 613 4.21 -15.66 -17.41
CA VAL A 613 4.20 -16.67 -16.34
C VAL A 613 5.16 -16.34 -15.18
N GLN A 614 6.02 -15.32 -15.32
CA GLN A 614 6.83 -14.77 -14.24
C GLN A 614 6.09 -13.64 -13.53
N GLU A 615 5.02 -13.99 -12.84
CA GLU A 615 4.15 -13.07 -12.12
C GLU A 615 4.92 -12.21 -11.11
N HIS A 616 4.38 -11.05 -10.78
CA HIS A 616 4.80 -10.26 -9.64
C HIS A 616 3.83 -10.46 -8.46
N TYR A 617 4.28 -10.16 -7.25
CA TYR A 617 3.51 -10.48 -6.05
C TYR A 617 2.27 -9.60 -5.83
N PHE A 618 2.23 -8.38 -6.32
CA PHE A 618 1.21 -7.39 -6.02
C PHE A 618 0.70 -6.75 -7.31
N GLU A 619 -0.52 -6.23 -7.31
CA GLU A 619 -1.06 -5.49 -8.46
C GLU A 619 -0.17 -4.29 -8.81
N GLU A 620 0.28 -3.55 -7.79
CA GLU A 620 1.26 -2.47 -7.91
C GLU A 620 2.51 -2.83 -7.08
N PRO A 621 3.48 -3.54 -7.65
CA PRO A 621 4.67 -3.97 -6.92
C PRO A 621 5.55 -2.77 -6.54
N PRO A 622 6.01 -2.67 -5.28
CA PRO A 622 6.93 -1.61 -4.89
C PRO A 622 8.28 -1.77 -5.60
N ARG A 623 8.86 -0.68 -6.07
CA ARG A 623 10.22 -0.67 -6.61
C ARG A 623 11.21 -0.70 -5.46
N ILE A 624 11.66 -1.90 -5.11
CA ILE A 624 12.63 -2.11 -4.03
C ILE A 624 14.05 -1.79 -4.53
N GLU A 625 14.75 -0.94 -3.80
CA GLU A 625 16.11 -0.52 -4.14
C GLU A 625 17.14 -0.96 -3.08
N ARG A 626 16.71 -1.10 -1.82
CA ARG A 626 17.63 -1.45 -0.71
C ARG A 626 17.01 -2.50 0.20
N GLY A 627 17.86 -3.23 0.91
CA GLY A 627 17.46 -4.10 2.00
C GLY A 627 18.44 -4.00 3.16
N TRP A 628 17.92 -4.15 4.39
CA TRP A 628 18.70 -4.17 5.60
C TRP A 628 18.09 -5.11 6.63
N ARG A 629 18.83 -6.16 7.02
CA ARG A 629 18.34 -7.20 7.94
C ARG A 629 17.01 -7.78 7.43
N HIS A 630 15.93 -7.66 8.19
CA HIS A 630 14.59 -8.14 7.83
C HIS A 630 13.68 -7.04 7.22
N HIS A 631 14.29 -5.98 6.66
CA HIS A 631 13.57 -4.90 6.01
C HIS A 631 13.98 -4.73 4.54
N LEU A 632 13.00 -4.35 3.72
CA LEU A 632 13.18 -3.87 2.36
C LEU A 632 12.84 -2.39 2.33
N VAL A 633 13.46 -1.62 1.44
CA VAL A 633 13.22 -0.18 1.29
C VAL A 633 13.01 0.13 -0.18
N ASP A 634 11.91 0.81 -0.50
CA ASP A 634 11.63 1.25 -1.86
C ASP A 634 12.36 2.56 -2.21
N THR A 635 12.25 2.96 -3.47
CA THR A 635 12.92 4.17 -4.00
C THR A 635 12.47 5.47 -3.36
N ARG A 636 11.35 5.47 -2.61
CA ARG A 636 10.83 6.63 -1.89
C ARG A 636 11.14 6.62 -0.40
N GLY A 637 11.96 5.65 0.04
CA GLY A 637 12.34 5.50 1.44
C GLY A 637 11.27 4.86 2.31
N ARG A 638 10.23 4.27 1.73
CA ARG A 638 9.27 3.48 2.49
C ARG A 638 9.87 2.14 2.88
N VAL A 639 9.79 1.82 4.15
CA VAL A 639 10.32 0.58 4.71
C VAL A 639 9.22 -0.47 4.76
N TYR A 640 9.58 -1.69 4.35
CA TYR A 640 8.73 -2.87 4.41
C TYR A 640 9.37 -3.92 5.30
N LEU A 641 8.60 -4.46 6.23
CA LEU A 641 8.95 -5.65 6.99
C LEU A 641 8.83 -6.89 6.09
N ASP A 642 9.92 -7.59 5.89
CA ASP A 642 9.96 -8.81 5.05
C ASP A 642 9.58 -10.04 5.86
N MET A 643 8.34 -10.49 5.72
CA MET A 643 7.82 -11.69 6.37
C MET A 643 7.81 -12.93 5.45
N LEU A 644 8.39 -12.82 4.23
CA LEU A 644 8.25 -13.82 3.16
C LEU A 644 9.58 -14.46 2.73
N ASN A 645 10.68 -13.71 2.65
CA ASN A 645 11.89 -14.14 1.92
C ASN A 645 12.76 -15.14 2.68
N ASN A 646 12.37 -16.40 2.67
CA ASN A 646 13.18 -17.49 3.23
C ASN A 646 14.50 -17.75 2.48
N VAL A 647 14.67 -17.16 1.32
CA VAL A 647 15.91 -17.25 0.51
C VAL A 647 17.05 -16.48 1.19
N THR A 648 16.74 -15.35 1.84
CA THR A 648 17.69 -14.48 2.53
C THR A 648 17.71 -14.80 4.03
N VAL A 649 18.30 -15.94 4.39
CA VAL A 649 18.28 -16.45 5.78
C VAL A 649 18.91 -15.50 6.78
N LEU A 650 19.99 -14.80 6.39
CA LEU A 650 20.68 -13.78 7.20
C LEU A 650 19.99 -12.41 7.14
N GLY A 651 19.03 -12.25 6.27
CA GLY A 651 18.46 -10.95 5.89
C GLY A 651 19.23 -10.29 4.76
N HIS A 652 18.83 -9.05 4.49
CA HIS A 652 19.33 -8.22 3.39
C HIS A 652 20.55 -7.40 3.81
N GLY A 653 21.43 -7.10 2.86
CA GLY A 653 22.56 -6.20 3.05
C GLY A 653 23.57 -6.64 4.13
N HIS A 654 23.72 -7.95 4.36
CA HIS A 654 24.57 -8.48 5.43
C HIS A 654 26.05 -8.13 5.22
N PRO A 655 26.70 -7.36 6.14
CA PRO A 655 28.03 -6.80 5.90
C PRO A 655 29.12 -7.86 5.66
N ALA A 656 29.22 -8.86 6.54
CA ALA A 656 30.24 -9.89 6.44
C ALA A 656 30.13 -10.74 5.16
N LEU A 657 28.89 -10.99 4.70
CA LEU A 657 28.63 -11.68 3.43
C LEU A 657 29.08 -10.83 2.24
N SER A 658 28.68 -9.55 2.20
CA SER A 658 29.05 -8.60 1.15
C SER A 658 30.55 -8.48 1.03
N ASP A 659 31.27 -8.33 2.14
CA ASP A 659 32.73 -8.25 2.18
C ASP A 659 33.41 -9.53 1.71
N ALA A 660 32.90 -10.69 2.10
CA ALA A 660 33.46 -11.98 1.69
C ALA A 660 33.33 -12.17 0.18
N VAL A 661 32.15 -11.86 -0.39
CA VAL A 661 31.88 -11.91 -1.83
C VAL A 661 32.77 -10.92 -2.59
N HIS A 662 32.84 -9.66 -2.14
CA HIS A 662 33.67 -8.63 -2.76
C HIS A 662 35.15 -9.05 -2.83
N ARG A 663 35.71 -9.52 -1.70
CA ARG A 663 37.10 -9.99 -1.64
C ARG A 663 37.35 -11.17 -2.56
N GLN A 664 36.40 -12.14 -2.63
CA GLN A 664 36.60 -13.34 -3.47
C GLN A 664 36.49 -13.04 -4.95
N TRP A 665 35.51 -12.19 -5.39
CA TRP A 665 35.41 -11.76 -6.79
C TRP A 665 36.67 -11.08 -7.32
N ARG A 666 37.33 -10.29 -6.51
CA ARG A 666 38.62 -9.62 -6.89
C ARG A 666 39.77 -10.59 -7.00
N ARG A 667 39.70 -11.80 -6.50
CA ARG A 667 40.77 -12.79 -6.50
C ARG A 667 40.58 -13.86 -7.58
N LEU A 668 39.46 -14.54 -7.55
CA LEU A 668 39.18 -15.68 -8.44
C LEU A 668 37.72 -16.09 -8.34
N ASN A 669 37.10 -16.32 -9.49
CA ASN A 669 35.93 -17.20 -9.62
C ASN A 669 36.16 -18.14 -10.81
N THR A 670 35.94 -19.46 -10.60
CA THR A 670 36.17 -20.52 -11.57
C THR A 670 35.30 -21.76 -11.22
N ASN A 671 35.46 -22.86 -11.97
CA ASN A 671 34.67 -24.06 -11.69
C ASN A 671 35.41 -25.01 -10.70
N SER A 672 34.63 -25.94 -10.12
CA SER A 672 35.05 -26.85 -9.05
C SER A 672 36.04 -27.96 -9.49
N ARG A 673 36.43 -28.00 -10.75
CA ARG A 673 37.47 -28.94 -11.22
C ARG A 673 38.88 -28.51 -10.85
N PHE A 674 39.06 -27.24 -10.45
CA PHE A 674 40.31 -26.78 -9.87
C PHE A 674 40.33 -26.99 -8.36
N HIS A 675 41.53 -27.08 -7.75
CA HIS A 675 41.66 -27.21 -6.29
C HIS A 675 41.73 -25.85 -5.62
N TYR A 676 40.77 -25.60 -4.74
CA TYR A 676 40.79 -24.42 -3.84
C TYR A 676 40.13 -24.79 -2.50
N ALA A 677 40.65 -24.17 -1.43
CA ALA A 677 40.31 -24.55 -0.05
C ALA A 677 38.82 -24.37 0.28
N SER A 678 38.21 -23.29 -0.20
CA SER A 678 36.83 -22.95 0.19
C SER A 678 35.79 -24.01 -0.18
N VAL A 679 35.92 -24.70 -1.32
CA VAL A 679 34.98 -25.75 -1.68
C VAL A 679 35.10 -26.99 -0.80
N VAL A 680 36.35 -27.34 -0.41
CA VAL A 680 36.62 -28.44 0.51
C VAL A 680 36.07 -28.12 1.90
N GLU A 681 36.38 -26.93 2.41
CA GLU A 681 35.91 -26.47 3.72
C GLU A 681 34.36 -26.41 3.78
N LEU A 682 33.71 -25.88 2.75
CA LEU A 682 32.24 -25.84 2.69
C LEU A 682 31.67 -27.27 2.74
N SER A 683 32.21 -28.18 1.91
CA SER A 683 31.76 -29.57 1.89
C SER A 683 31.93 -30.27 3.24
N GLU A 684 33.09 -30.09 3.87
CA GLU A 684 33.37 -30.66 5.21
C GLU A 684 32.48 -30.07 6.31
N ARG A 685 32.20 -28.78 6.26
CA ARG A 685 31.31 -28.13 7.26
C ARG A 685 29.87 -28.59 7.07
N LEU A 686 29.44 -28.74 5.81
CA LEU A 686 28.09 -29.23 5.50
C LEU A 686 27.90 -30.68 5.98
N THR A 687 28.84 -31.59 5.67
CA THR A 687 28.79 -32.99 6.14
C THR A 687 28.87 -33.10 7.65
N ARG A 688 29.69 -32.29 8.34
CA ARG A 688 29.76 -32.25 9.82
C ARG A 688 28.47 -31.80 10.49
N SER A 689 27.60 -31.07 9.80
CA SER A 689 26.29 -30.65 10.31
C SER A 689 25.19 -31.71 10.14
N LEU A 690 25.51 -32.82 9.48
CA LEU A 690 24.62 -33.94 9.17
C LEU A 690 24.95 -35.19 10.00
N PRO A 691 24.02 -36.12 10.17
CA PRO A 691 24.31 -37.39 10.80
C PRO A 691 25.39 -38.21 10.07
N ASP A 692 26.09 -39.07 10.82
CA ASP A 692 27.12 -39.97 10.30
C ASP A 692 26.61 -40.77 9.10
N GLY A 693 27.46 -40.93 8.09
CA GLY A 693 27.14 -41.63 6.85
C GLY A 693 26.71 -40.71 5.69
N LEU A 694 26.25 -39.52 5.94
CA LEU A 694 26.00 -38.47 4.90
C LEU A 694 27.29 -37.68 4.66
N ASP A 695 28.23 -38.25 3.97
CA ASP A 695 29.64 -37.85 3.90
C ASP A 695 30.08 -37.35 2.50
N THR A 696 29.20 -37.34 1.52
CA THR A 696 29.55 -36.99 0.14
C THR A 696 28.61 -35.90 -0.42
N VAL A 697 29.23 -34.82 -0.93
CA VAL A 697 28.54 -33.60 -1.37
C VAL A 697 28.65 -33.42 -2.89
N PHE A 698 27.52 -33.09 -3.52
CA PHE A 698 27.48 -32.49 -4.85
C PHE A 698 27.01 -31.04 -4.71
N LEU A 699 27.69 -30.09 -5.31
CA LEU A 699 27.32 -28.68 -5.31
C LEU A 699 26.64 -28.30 -6.63
N VAL A 700 25.47 -27.66 -6.53
CA VAL A 700 24.62 -27.22 -7.62
C VAL A 700 24.24 -25.73 -7.42
N ASN A 701 23.35 -25.18 -8.26
CA ASN A 701 23.01 -23.75 -8.21
C ASN A 701 21.57 -23.48 -7.70
N SER A 702 20.74 -24.50 -7.61
CA SER A 702 19.33 -24.33 -7.23
C SER A 702 18.76 -25.57 -6.55
N GLY A 703 17.61 -25.45 -5.90
CA GLY A 703 16.84 -26.56 -5.35
C GLY A 703 16.33 -27.51 -6.44
N SER A 704 15.91 -27.00 -7.59
CA SER A 704 15.46 -27.80 -8.73
C SER A 704 16.57 -28.71 -9.26
N GLU A 705 17.79 -28.18 -9.44
CA GLU A 705 18.95 -28.98 -9.80
C GLU A 705 19.29 -30.02 -8.72
N ALA A 706 19.17 -29.67 -7.44
CA ALA A 706 19.43 -30.59 -6.33
C ALA A 706 18.44 -31.74 -6.34
N VAL A 707 17.16 -31.51 -6.52
CA VAL A 707 16.14 -32.55 -6.59
C VAL A 707 16.31 -33.45 -7.84
N ASP A 708 16.54 -32.85 -9.01
CA ASP A 708 16.84 -33.64 -10.24
C ASP A 708 18.04 -34.57 -10.04
N LEU A 709 19.11 -34.08 -9.43
CA LEU A 709 20.28 -34.89 -9.13
C LEU A 709 20.00 -35.96 -8.09
N ALA A 710 19.24 -35.68 -7.04
CA ALA A 710 18.83 -36.67 -6.03
C ALA A 710 18.02 -37.79 -6.64
N LEU A 711 17.09 -37.50 -7.54
CA LEU A 711 16.34 -38.53 -8.29
C LEU A 711 17.25 -39.38 -9.19
N ARG A 712 18.19 -38.77 -9.91
CA ARG A 712 19.18 -39.49 -10.73
C ARG A 712 20.07 -40.37 -9.90
N LEU A 713 20.49 -39.99 -8.70
CA LEU A 713 21.23 -40.82 -7.77
C LEU A 713 20.41 -42.00 -7.32
N ALA A 714 19.13 -41.83 -7.02
CA ALA A 714 18.22 -42.89 -6.65
C ALA A 714 18.01 -43.90 -7.79
N TRP A 715 17.80 -43.41 -9.02
CA TRP A 715 17.69 -44.29 -10.22
C TRP A 715 18.95 -45.06 -10.50
N ALA A 716 20.12 -44.42 -10.39
CA ALA A 716 21.41 -45.07 -10.60
C ALA A 716 21.69 -46.15 -9.56
N THR A 717 21.32 -45.91 -8.31
CA THR A 717 21.58 -46.85 -7.20
C THR A 717 20.65 -48.05 -7.23
N THR A 718 19.36 -47.81 -7.52
CA THR A 718 18.35 -48.86 -7.45
C THR A 718 18.11 -49.58 -8.79
N GLY A 719 18.51 -48.96 -9.90
CA GLY A 719 18.17 -49.44 -11.25
C GLY A 719 16.67 -49.33 -11.58
N ARG A 720 15.92 -48.52 -10.84
CA ARG A 720 14.46 -48.37 -10.96
C ARG A 720 14.14 -46.89 -11.26
N GLN A 721 12.92 -46.64 -11.75
CA GLN A 721 12.50 -45.26 -12.09
C GLN A 721 11.37 -44.76 -11.21
N ASP A 722 10.50 -45.61 -10.69
CA ASP A 722 9.33 -45.23 -9.93
C ASP A 722 9.70 -44.44 -8.67
N VAL A 723 8.99 -43.36 -8.39
CA VAL A 723 9.20 -42.47 -7.23
C VAL A 723 7.86 -42.20 -6.54
N VAL A 724 7.89 -42.17 -5.22
CA VAL A 724 6.73 -41.76 -4.41
C VAL A 724 6.95 -40.37 -3.89
N ALA A 725 6.04 -39.42 -4.21
CA ALA A 725 5.99 -38.08 -3.72
C ALA A 725 4.75 -37.83 -2.84
N VAL A 726 4.77 -36.81 -2.02
CA VAL A 726 3.62 -36.41 -1.20
C VAL A 726 2.74 -35.46 -2.03
N GLU A 727 1.40 -35.55 -1.90
CA GLU A 727 0.47 -34.59 -2.54
C GLU A 727 0.64 -33.18 -1.98
N GLU A 728 0.27 -32.16 -2.76
CA GLU A 728 0.37 -30.73 -2.45
C GLU A 728 1.84 -30.26 -2.18
N ALA A 729 2.86 -30.96 -2.68
CA ALA A 729 4.28 -30.63 -2.48
C ALA A 729 4.89 -29.92 -3.68
N TYR A 730 5.95 -29.14 -3.44
CA TYR A 730 6.73 -28.44 -4.47
C TYR A 730 8.22 -28.72 -4.32
N HIS A 731 8.85 -29.23 -5.38
CA HIS A 731 10.26 -29.65 -5.38
C HIS A 731 11.11 -28.97 -6.47
N GLY A 732 10.52 -28.12 -7.29
CA GLY A 732 11.22 -27.38 -8.34
C GLY A 732 10.47 -27.38 -9.68
N TRP A 733 11.09 -26.77 -10.69
CA TRP A 733 10.48 -26.53 -12.00
C TRP A 733 11.24 -27.16 -13.18
N THR A 734 12.36 -27.87 -12.93
CA THR A 734 13.05 -28.65 -13.96
C THR A 734 12.28 -29.95 -14.22
N TYR A 735 12.57 -30.64 -15.35
CA TYR A 735 11.74 -31.75 -15.84
C TYR A 735 11.40 -32.82 -14.79
N ALA A 736 12.37 -33.29 -14.01
CA ALA A 736 12.11 -34.33 -13.03
C ALA A 736 11.61 -33.76 -11.71
N SER A 737 12.08 -32.60 -11.27
CA SER A 737 11.60 -31.93 -10.07
C SER A 737 10.17 -31.42 -10.22
N ASP A 738 9.77 -30.93 -11.40
CA ASP A 738 8.38 -30.56 -11.71
C ASP A 738 7.47 -31.81 -11.73
N ALA A 739 7.94 -32.92 -12.32
CA ALA A 739 7.20 -34.17 -12.38
C ALA A 739 6.80 -34.70 -10.98
N VAL A 740 7.65 -34.50 -9.96
CA VAL A 740 7.37 -34.90 -8.56
C VAL A 740 6.76 -33.78 -7.73
N SER A 741 6.68 -32.57 -8.26
CA SER A 741 5.90 -31.45 -7.66
C SER A 741 4.41 -31.69 -7.92
N THR A 742 3.62 -31.73 -6.87
CA THR A 742 2.23 -32.18 -6.90
C THR A 742 1.23 -31.07 -6.55
N SER A 743 1.73 -29.87 -6.19
CA SER A 743 0.94 -28.69 -5.91
C SER A 743 0.24 -28.18 -7.18
N ILE A 744 -1.09 -28.03 -7.12
CA ILE A 744 -1.90 -27.48 -8.21
C ILE A 744 -1.85 -25.94 -8.23
N ALA A 745 -1.44 -25.31 -7.15
CA ALA A 745 -1.24 -23.86 -7.10
C ALA A 745 0.02 -23.45 -7.88
N ASP A 746 1.10 -24.24 -7.77
CA ASP A 746 2.36 -23.98 -8.49
C ASP A 746 2.31 -24.51 -9.94
N ASN A 747 1.61 -25.64 -10.15
CA ASN A 747 1.41 -26.23 -11.48
C ASN A 747 -0.04 -26.73 -11.63
N PRO A 748 -0.98 -25.91 -12.16
CA PRO A 748 -2.38 -26.32 -12.36
C PRO A 748 -2.53 -27.59 -13.23
N GLY A 749 -1.56 -27.87 -14.09
CA GLY A 749 -1.50 -29.06 -14.93
C GLY A 749 -0.91 -30.31 -14.26
N ALA A 750 -0.41 -30.24 -13.03
CA ALA A 750 0.36 -31.30 -12.37
C ALA A 750 -0.32 -32.69 -12.38
N LEU A 751 -1.65 -32.72 -12.23
CA LEU A 751 -2.41 -33.98 -12.27
C LEU A 751 -2.48 -34.59 -13.67
N ALA A 752 -2.61 -33.76 -14.70
CA ALA A 752 -2.75 -34.19 -16.10
C ALA A 752 -1.40 -34.53 -16.75
N SER A 753 -0.33 -33.84 -16.39
CA SER A 753 1.03 -33.98 -16.94
C SER A 753 1.90 -35.01 -16.19
N ARG A 754 1.42 -35.56 -15.06
CA ARG A 754 2.19 -36.46 -14.20
C ARG A 754 2.66 -37.71 -14.95
N PRO A 755 3.96 -37.99 -15.01
CA PRO A 755 4.49 -39.19 -15.64
C PRO A 755 4.08 -40.47 -14.89
N PRO A 756 3.93 -41.60 -15.56
CA PRO A 756 3.50 -42.88 -14.95
C PRO A 756 4.45 -43.42 -13.88
N TRP A 757 5.70 -42.96 -13.84
CA TRP A 757 6.68 -43.35 -12.82
C TRP A 757 6.55 -42.55 -11.51
N VAL A 758 5.70 -41.52 -11.45
CA VAL A 758 5.42 -40.72 -10.24
C VAL A 758 4.15 -41.25 -9.58
N HIS A 759 4.29 -41.75 -8.39
CA HIS A 759 3.19 -42.19 -7.52
C HIS A 759 3.05 -41.19 -6.37
N THR A 760 1.84 -41.09 -5.82
CA THR A 760 1.59 -40.19 -4.70
C THR A 760 1.05 -40.91 -3.48
N VAL A 761 1.36 -40.30 -2.32
CA VAL A 761 0.70 -40.55 -1.04
C VAL A 761 -0.01 -39.30 -0.59
N ALA A 762 -1.06 -39.48 0.20
CA ALA A 762 -1.89 -38.34 0.63
C ALA A 762 -1.08 -37.32 1.42
N ALA A 763 -1.38 -36.04 1.21
CA ALA A 763 -0.85 -34.92 1.99
C ALA A 763 -1.15 -35.15 3.49
N PRO A 764 -0.13 -35.15 4.36
CA PRO A 764 -0.32 -35.40 5.80
C PRO A 764 -0.87 -34.14 6.54
N ASN A 765 -1.90 -33.53 5.99
CA ASN A 765 -2.53 -32.33 6.50
C ASN A 765 -3.45 -32.66 7.68
N SER A 766 -2.98 -32.38 8.90
CA SER A 766 -3.71 -32.66 10.13
C SER A 766 -4.88 -31.71 10.40
N TYR A 767 -5.00 -30.61 9.69
CA TYR A 767 -6.08 -29.63 9.84
C TYR A 767 -7.23 -29.85 8.84
N ARG A 768 -6.91 -29.88 7.53
CA ARG A 768 -7.92 -30.01 6.44
C ARG A 768 -8.02 -31.40 5.83
N GLY A 769 -6.99 -32.19 6.01
CA GLY A 769 -6.87 -33.46 5.33
C GLY A 769 -7.90 -34.50 5.74
N ARG A 770 -7.76 -35.69 5.18
CA ARG A 770 -8.64 -36.84 5.44
C ARG A 770 -8.59 -37.30 6.91
N HIS A 771 -7.42 -37.24 7.54
CA HIS A 771 -7.22 -37.59 8.95
C HIS A 771 -6.84 -36.30 9.72
N ARG A 772 -7.73 -35.85 10.59
CA ARG A 772 -7.58 -34.57 11.28
C ARG A 772 -7.24 -34.75 12.75
N GLY A 773 -6.50 -33.78 13.32
CA GLY A 773 -6.15 -33.75 14.74
C GLY A 773 -5.54 -35.06 15.20
N ALA A 774 -6.13 -35.71 16.20
CA ALA A 774 -5.65 -36.94 16.80
C ALA A 774 -5.61 -38.15 15.84
N GLU A 775 -6.30 -38.12 14.70
CA GLU A 775 -6.31 -39.19 13.71
C GLU A 775 -5.16 -39.08 12.67
N ALA A 776 -4.39 -37.98 12.69
CA ALA A 776 -3.36 -37.69 11.69
C ALA A 776 -2.23 -38.77 11.65
N TRP A 777 -2.03 -39.51 12.73
CA TRP A 777 -1.08 -40.63 12.79
C TRP A 777 -1.34 -41.67 11.70
N ARG A 778 -2.54 -41.77 11.13
CA ARG A 778 -2.92 -42.76 10.11
C ARG A 778 -2.21 -42.53 8.78
N TYR A 779 -1.76 -41.30 8.49
CA TYR A 779 -1.03 -40.99 7.24
C TYR A 779 0.25 -41.83 7.09
N GLY A 780 0.99 -42.07 8.18
CA GLY A 780 2.22 -42.86 8.14
C GLY A 780 1.99 -44.32 7.70
N PRO A 781 1.13 -45.12 8.39
CA PRO A 781 0.79 -46.46 7.97
C PRO A 781 0.21 -46.56 6.56
N GLU A 782 -0.67 -45.64 6.15
CA GLU A 782 -1.26 -45.66 4.81
C GLU A 782 -0.22 -45.39 3.72
N ALA A 783 0.71 -44.42 3.94
CA ALA A 783 1.82 -44.17 3.02
C ALA A 783 2.77 -45.38 2.93
N ALA A 784 3.06 -46.02 4.07
CA ALA A 784 3.87 -47.24 4.11
C ALA A 784 3.20 -48.42 3.37
N GLU A 785 1.90 -48.61 3.54
CA GLU A 785 1.11 -49.64 2.83
C GLU A 785 1.11 -49.37 1.32
N ARG A 786 0.94 -48.11 0.91
CA ARG A 786 0.99 -47.71 -0.50
C ARG A 786 2.33 -48.08 -1.16
N ILE A 787 3.44 -47.89 -0.48
CA ILE A 787 4.79 -48.24 -0.93
C ILE A 787 4.91 -49.76 -1.09
N ALA A 788 4.41 -50.53 -0.11
CA ALA A 788 4.40 -51.97 -0.15
C ALA A 788 3.52 -52.54 -1.29
N GLU A 789 2.35 -51.92 -1.53
CA GLU A 789 1.48 -52.27 -2.66
C GLU A 789 2.19 -52.08 -4.03
N LEU A 790 2.89 -50.96 -4.23
CA LEU A 790 3.63 -50.68 -5.45
C LEU A 790 4.66 -51.77 -5.71
N ALA A 791 5.40 -52.18 -4.67
CA ALA A 791 6.35 -53.28 -4.78
C ALA A 791 5.69 -54.62 -5.13
N THR A 792 4.53 -54.88 -4.53
CA THR A 792 3.76 -56.12 -4.82
C THR A 792 3.23 -56.17 -6.27
N ARG A 793 2.93 -54.99 -6.82
CA ARG A 793 2.47 -54.84 -8.23
C ARG A 793 3.63 -54.86 -9.25
N GLY A 794 4.88 -54.99 -8.79
CA GLY A 794 6.08 -55.08 -9.65
C GLY A 794 6.69 -53.71 -9.99
N THR A 795 6.27 -52.67 -9.34
CA THR A 795 6.81 -51.30 -9.47
C THR A 795 7.36 -50.77 -8.13
N PRO A 796 8.37 -51.48 -7.52
CA PRO A 796 8.97 -51.02 -6.27
C PRO A 796 9.68 -49.70 -6.49
N PRO A 797 9.39 -48.66 -5.69
CA PRO A 797 9.92 -47.34 -5.92
C PRO A 797 11.44 -47.28 -5.74
N ALA A 798 12.11 -46.46 -6.57
CA ALA A 798 13.50 -46.08 -6.43
C ALA A 798 13.70 -45.18 -5.24
N ALA A 799 12.71 -44.29 -4.97
CA ALA A 799 12.78 -43.35 -3.87
C ALA A 799 11.39 -42.93 -3.34
N PHE A 800 11.41 -42.50 -2.08
CA PHE A 800 10.40 -41.63 -1.48
C PHE A 800 11.00 -40.23 -1.30
N LEU A 801 10.30 -39.18 -1.77
CA LEU A 801 10.70 -37.79 -1.65
C LEU A 801 9.67 -37.00 -0.82
N CYS A 802 10.13 -36.25 0.16
CA CYS A 802 9.28 -35.47 1.03
C CYS A 802 10.00 -34.21 1.59
N GLU A 803 9.30 -33.11 1.71
CA GLU A 803 9.67 -32.02 2.61
C GLU A 803 9.51 -32.51 4.06
N PRO A 804 10.55 -32.51 4.92
CA PRO A 804 10.45 -33.03 6.30
C PRO A 804 9.55 -32.20 7.22
N PHE A 805 9.20 -31.02 6.76
CA PHE A 805 8.21 -30.13 7.34
C PHE A 805 7.36 -29.62 6.18
N TYR A 806 6.05 -29.85 6.23
CA TYR A 806 5.19 -29.71 5.08
C TYR A 806 4.98 -28.23 4.70
N GLY A 807 5.92 -27.71 3.92
CA GLY A 807 6.11 -26.29 3.68
C GLY A 807 5.10 -25.68 2.76
N ASN A 808 4.81 -26.32 1.64
CA ASN A 808 3.92 -25.77 0.64
C ASN A 808 2.46 -25.70 1.12
N ALA A 809 2.06 -26.57 2.03
CA ALA A 809 0.75 -26.50 2.68
C ALA A 809 0.61 -25.40 3.77
N GLY A 810 1.63 -24.55 3.95
CA GLY A 810 1.59 -23.44 4.92
C GLY A 810 2.36 -23.67 6.21
N GLY A 811 3.45 -24.47 6.16
CA GLY A 811 4.31 -24.67 7.32
C GLY A 811 3.73 -25.64 8.35
N MET A 812 3.16 -26.72 7.89
CA MET A 812 2.53 -27.72 8.77
C MET A 812 3.52 -28.81 9.19
N PRO A 813 3.66 -29.10 10.50
CA PRO A 813 4.47 -30.23 10.97
C PRO A 813 3.91 -31.56 10.48
N LEU A 814 4.80 -32.47 10.11
CA LEU A 814 4.40 -33.87 9.83
C LEU A 814 3.88 -34.53 11.12
N PRO A 815 2.91 -35.47 11.03
CA PRO A 815 2.50 -36.27 12.17
C PRO A 815 3.68 -37.03 12.80
N ASP A 816 3.65 -37.20 14.10
CA ASP A 816 4.72 -37.88 14.84
C ASP A 816 4.97 -39.31 14.29
N GLY A 817 6.23 -39.62 14.00
CA GLY A 817 6.67 -40.91 13.47
C GLY A 817 6.29 -41.16 12.00
N TYR A 818 5.77 -40.18 11.28
CA TYR A 818 5.41 -40.30 9.86
C TYR A 818 6.61 -40.75 9.03
N LEU A 819 7.72 -39.98 9.06
CA LEU A 819 8.92 -40.34 8.29
C LEU A 819 9.56 -41.63 8.75
N ALA A 820 9.51 -41.99 10.04
CA ALA A 820 10.06 -43.24 10.52
C ALA A 820 9.38 -44.46 9.87
N GLN A 821 8.06 -44.44 9.75
CA GLN A 821 7.28 -45.55 9.14
C GLN A 821 7.48 -45.57 7.62
N VAL A 822 7.44 -44.42 6.95
CA VAL A 822 7.57 -44.33 5.50
C VAL A 822 8.99 -44.72 5.06
N TYR A 823 10.02 -44.24 5.78
CA TYR A 823 11.42 -44.59 5.49
C TYR A 823 11.69 -46.10 5.68
N ALA A 824 11.13 -46.68 6.77
CA ALA A 824 11.24 -48.13 6.98
C ALA A 824 10.60 -48.92 5.84
N ALA A 825 9.42 -48.53 5.38
CA ALA A 825 8.74 -49.16 4.25
C ALA A 825 9.49 -48.99 2.94
N THR A 826 10.02 -47.80 2.65
CA THR A 826 10.80 -47.51 1.45
C THR A 826 12.08 -48.32 1.39
N ARG A 827 12.81 -48.42 2.50
CA ARG A 827 14.03 -49.24 2.59
C ARG A 827 13.75 -50.73 2.53
N ALA A 828 12.64 -51.19 3.09
CA ALA A 828 12.24 -52.60 3.02
C ALA A 828 12.02 -53.07 1.59
N VAL A 829 11.63 -52.22 0.67
CA VAL A 829 11.51 -52.53 -0.76
C VAL A 829 12.77 -52.14 -1.56
N GLY A 830 13.86 -51.70 -0.89
CA GLY A 830 15.14 -51.33 -1.49
C GLY A 830 15.15 -49.97 -2.17
N GLY A 831 14.24 -49.09 -1.81
CA GLY A 831 14.20 -47.69 -2.25
C GLY A 831 15.01 -46.76 -1.32
N LEU A 832 15.31 -45.53 -1.76
CA LEU A 832 16.03 -44.51 -1.02
C LEU A 832 15.07 -43.46 -0.46
N CYS A 833 15.43 -42.87 0.68
CA CYS A 833 14.68 -41.82 1.32
C CYS A 833 15.35 -40.46 1.04
N ILE A 834 14.67 -39.57 0.34
CA ILE A 834 15.15 -38.22 -0.01
C ILE A 834 14.42 -37.19 0.86
N ALA A 835 15.19 -36.42 1.65
CA ALA A 835 14.68 -35.30 2.42
C ALA A 835 14.94 -33.99 1.65
N ASP A 836 13.88 -33.30 1.31
CA ASP A 836 13.96 -31.96 0.71
C ASP A 836 14.02 -30.88 1.78
N GLU A 837 15.24 -30.48 2.13
CA GLU A 837 15.53 -29.46 3.14
C GLU A 837 15.62 -28.01 2.57
N VAL A 838 15.25 -27.82 1.31
CA VAL A 838 15.39 -26.55 0.59
C VAL A 838 14.66 -25.40 1.30
N GLN A 839 13.53 -25.67 1.94
CA GLN A 839 12.76 -24.65 2.65
C GLN A 839 12.98 -24.63 4.18
N VAL A 840 13.37 -25.74 4.79
CA VAL A 840 13.33 -25.91 6.24
C VAL A 840 14.69 -26.03 6.91
N GLY A 841 15.72 -26.42 6.18
CA GLY A 841 17.08 -26.51 6.70
C GLY A 841 17.65 -25.18 7.18
N TYR A 842 18.88 -25.24 7.68
CA TYR A 842 19.64 -24.10 8.20
C TYR A 842 19.03 -23.42 9.45
N GLY A 843 18.46 -24.26 10.34
CA GLY A 843 17.99 -23.80 11.65
C GLY A 843 16.66 -23.02 11.67
N ARG A 844 15.93 -22.96 10.54
CA ARG A 844 14.67 -22.20 10.43
C ARG A 844 13.61 -22.62 11.43
N LEU A 845 13.55 -23.92 11.78
CA LEU A 845 12.59 -24.45 12.74
C LEU A 845 12.96 -24.17 14.21
N GLY A 846 14.15 -23.58 14.44
CA GLY A 846 14.62 -23.16 15.74
C GLY A 846 15.12 -24.28 16.65
N THR A 847 14.46 -25.42 16.69
CA THR A 847 14.80 -26.55 17.56
C THR A 847 15.85 -27.47 16.94
N HIS A 848 15.89 -27.59 15.63
CA HIS A 848 16.78 -28.47 14.89
C HIS A 848 17.42 -27.69 13.73
N PHE A 849 18.62 -28.09 13.32
CA PHE A 849 19.28 -27.50 12.17
C PHE A 849 18.70 -28.01 10.85
N TRP A 850 18.36 -29.31 10.82
CA TRP A 850 17.69 -29.98 9.71
C TRP A 850 16.28 -30.41 10.09
N GLY A 851 15.33 -30.29 9.17
CA GLY A 851 13.93 -30.59 9.42
C GLY A 851 13.65 -32.05 9.73
N PHE A 852 14.32 -32.98 9.07
CA PHE A 852 14.16 -34.44 9.28
C PHE A 852 14.52 -34.88 10.72
N GLU A 853 15.38 -34.12 11.43
CA GLU A 853 15.77 -34.43 12.81
C GLU A 853 14.58 -34.42 13.76
N GLN A 854 13.53 -33.62 13.48
CA GLN A 854 12.30 -33.60 14.29
C GLN A 854 11.57 -34.95 14.31
N GLN A 855 11.76 -35.80 13.27
CA GLN A 855 11.13 -37.10 13.15
C GLN A 855 12.06 -38.25 13.64
N GLY A 856 13.26 -37.90 14.14
CA GLY A 856 14.24 -38.86 14.63
C GLY A 856 14.76 -39.84 13.58
N VAL A 857 14.82 -39.43 12.32
CA VAL A 857 15.23 -40.26 11.18
C VAL A 857 16.47 -39.70 10.49
N VAL A 858 17.17 -40.56 9.75
CA VAL A 858 18.27 -40.18 8.87
C VAL A 858 17.89 -40.53 7.44
N PRO A 859 17.82 -39.57 6.50
CA PRO A 859 17.56 -39.86 5.09
C PRO A 859 18.77 -40.46 4.41
N ASP A 860 18.61 -40.99 3.19
CA ASP A 860 19.69 -41.46 2.34
C ASP A 860 20.30 -40.35 1.48
N VAL A 861 19.48 -39.34 1.16
CA VAL A 861 19.86 -38.19 0.35
C VAL A 861 19.19 -36.93 0.97
N VAL A 862 19.92 -35.84 1.05
CA VAL A 862 19.44 -34.54 1.48
C VAL A 862 19.63 -33.53 0.35
N THR A 863 18.58 -32.77 -0.02
CA THR A 863 18.66 -31.65 -0.95
C THR A 863 18.58 -30.31 -0.21
N VAL A 864 19.47 -29.39 -0.57
CA VAL A 864 19.62 -28.09 0.11
C VAL A 864 19.76 -26.99 -0.92
N ALA A 865 19.18 -25.81 -0.67
CA ALA A 865 19.37 -24.59 -1.45
C ALA A 865 18.93 -23.35 -0.64
N LYS A 866 18.41 -22.32 -1.30
CA LYS A 866 17.84 -21.10 -0.70
C LYS A 866 18.70 -20.52 0.44
N ALA A 867 18.40 -20.90 1.68
CA ALA A 867 19.11 -20.46 2.88
C ALA A 867 20.64 -20.63 2.78
N MET A 868 21.11 -21.70 2.13
CA MET A 868 22.53 -21.99 1.93
C MET A 868 23.28 -20.85 1.20
N GLY A 869 22.59 -20.14 0.29
CA GLY A 869 23.18 -19.09 -0.52
C GLY A 869 22.82 -17.65 -0.08
N ASN A 870 21.88 -17.48 0.85
CA ASN A 870 21.34 -16.15 1.21
C ASN A 870 20.98 -15.28 -0.03
N GLY A 871 20.31 -15.86 -1.02
CA GLY A 871 19.97 -15.21 -2.29
C GLY A 871 20.96 -15.43 -3.42
N HIS A 872 22.20 -15.87 -3.13
CA HIS A 872 23.17 -16.29 -4.15
C HIS A 872 22.78 -17.67 -4.70
N PRO A 873 22.91 -17.92 -6.03
CA PRO A 873 22.68 -19.24 -6.63
C PRO A 873 23.62 -20.30 -6.04
N LEU A 874 23.13 -21.10 -5.08
CA LEU A 874 23.87 -22.16 -4.42
C LEU A 874 22.89 -23.22 -3.88
N GLY A 875 23.18 -24.47 -4.17
CA GLY A 875 22.51 -25.65 -3.62
C GLY A 875 23.46 -26.82 -3.48
N ALA A 876 23.00 -27.86 -2.81
CA ALA A 876 23.77 -29.09 -2.65
C ALA A 876 22.87 -30.33 -2.59
N VAL A 877 23.43 -31.46 -2.95
CA VAL A 877 22.96 -32.81 -2.60
C VAL A 877 23.99 -33.44 -1.69
N VAL A 878 23.56 -33.90 -0.52
CA VAL A 878 24.43 -34.66 0.40
C VAL A 878 23.92 -36.07 0.54
N THR A 879 24.79 -37.06 0.41
CA THR A 879 24.42 -38.49 0.40
C THR A 879 25.57 -39.34 0.94
N ARG A 880 25.29 -40.64 0.99
CA ARG A 880 26.30 -41.64 1.34
C ARG A 880 27.23 -41.92 0.14
N ARG A 881 28.47 -42.22 0.43
CA ARG A 881 29.48 -42.46 -0.59
C ARG A 881 29.09 -43.56 -1.60
N GLU A 882 28.53 -44.67 -1.12
CA GLU A 882 28.11 -45.78 -2.00
C GLU A 882 27.00 -45.36 -3.00
N ILE A 883 26.11 -44.42 -2.61
CA ILE A 883 25.09 -43.88 -3.51
C ILE A 883 25.72 -42.99 -4.57
N ALA A 884 26.67 -42.15 -4.16
CA ALA A 884 27.40 -41.28 -5.08
C ALA A 884 28.25 -42.10 -6.09
N GLU A 885 28.90 -43.19 -5.63
CA GLU A 885 29.69 -44.08 -6.49
C GLU A 885 28.82 -44.89 -7.47
N ALA A 886 27.59 -45.27 -7.11
CA ALA A 886 26.67 -45.91 -8.03
C ALA A 886 26.36 -45.05 -9.27
N TYR A 887 26.31 -43.75 -9.12
CA TYR A 887 26.10 -42.78 -10.22
C TYR A 887 27.26 -42.78 -11.22
N ARG A 888 28.47 -43.12 -10.83
CA ARG A 888 29.67 -43.12 -11.66
C ARG A 888 29.52 -43.99 -12.91
N GLY A 889 28.70 -45.03 -12.82
CA GLY A 889 28.39 -45.90 -13.95
C GLY A 889 27.56 -45.24 -15.07
N GLN A 890 26.94 -44.10 -14.80
CA GLN A 890 26.14 -43.33 -15.77
C GLN A 890 26.86 -42.14 -16.38
N GLY A 891 28.11 -41.85 -16.00
CA GLY A 891 28.91 -40.73 -16.46
C GLY A 891 29.51 -39.95 -15.32
N TYR A 892 29.93 -38.72 -15.59
CA TYR A 892 30.42 -37.82 -14.54
C TYR A 892 29.52 -36.61 -14.35
N PHE A 893 29.47 -36.12 -13.12
CA PHE A 893 28.81 -34.89 -12.75
C PHE A 893 29.74 -33.70 -13.03
N PHE A 894 29.19 -32.66 -13.64
CA PHE A 894 29.85 -31.37 -13.81
C PHE A 894 28.82 -30.24 -13.84
N SER A 895 29.08 -29.21 -13.03
CA SER A 895 28.41 -27.91 -13.08
C SER A 895 29.44 -26.81 -13.32
N SER A 896 29.21 -25.94 -14.28
CA SER A 896 30.12 -24.82 -14.57
C SER A 896 30.22 -23.80 -13.44
N ALA A 897 29.14 -23.58 -12.68
CA ALA A 897 29.06 -22.61 -11.60
C ALA A 897 28.85 -23.25 -10.22
N GLY A 898 28.35 -24.50 -10.16
CA GLY A 898 28.13 -25.19 -8.89
C GLY A 898 29.43 -25.38 -8.10
N GLY A 899 29.45 -24.87 -6.88
CA GLY A 899 30.61 -24.93 -6.02
C GLY A 899 31.78 -24.04 -6.46
N SER A 900 31.54 -22.96 -7.20
CA SER A 900 32.56 -21.95 -7.54
C SER A 900 33.19 -21.32 -6.29
N PRO A 901 34.40 -20.71 -6.38
CA PRO A 901 35.02 -20.06 -5.23
C PRO A 901 34.11 -19.03 -4.55
N VAL A 902 33.36 -18.22 -5.33
CA VAL A 902 32.40 -17.24 -4.77
C VAL A 902 31.26 -17.96 -4.07
N SER A 903 30.62 -18.93 -4.71
CA SER A 903 29.53 -19.72 -4.10
C SER A 903 29.99 -20.42 -2.82
N SER A 904 31.20 -20.95 -2.82
CA SER A 904 31.77 -21.63 -1.64
C SER A 904 32.00 -20.65 -0.48
N VAL A 905 32.55 -19.47 -0.75
CA VAL A 905 32.74 -18.41 0.25
C VAL A 905 31.40 -17.88 0.78
N VAL A 906 30.38 -17.77 -0.07
CA VAL A 906 29.01 -17.41 0.35
C VAL A 906 28.48 -18.45 1.35
N GLY A 907 28.52 -19.75 1.00
CA GLY A 907 28.03 -20.80 1.89
C GLY A 907 28.78 -20.84 3.24
N LEU A 908 30.09 -20.61 3.24
CA LEU A 908 30.89 -20.52 4.46
C LEU A 908 30.48 -19.29 5.32
N ALA A 909 30.35 -18.12 4.70
CA ALA A 909 29.92 -16.91 5.39
C ALA A 909 28.50 -17.04 5.99
N VAL A 910 27.59 -17.71 5.30
CA VAL A 910 26.26 -18.02 5.83
C VAL A 910 26.34 -18.92 7.07
N LEU A 911 27.13 -20.00 7.02
CA LEU A 911 27.30 -20.89 8.18
C LEU A 911 27.97 -20.19 9.38
N ASP A 912 28.92 -19.29 9.12
CA ASP A 912 29.54 -18.47 10.17
C ASP A 912 28.54 -17.52 10.80
N ALA A 913 27.81 -16.74 10.01
CA ALA A 913 26.82 -15.79 10.52
C ALA A 913 25.71 -16.48 11.31
N LEU A 914 25.17 -17.62 10.82
CA LEU A 914 24.17 -18.39 11.55
C LEU A 914 24.64 -18.79 12.96
N ARG A 915 25.90 -19.20 13.08
CA ARG A 915 26.52 -19.57 14.37
C ARG A 915 26.78 -18.34 15.23
N ASP A 916 27.48 -17.35 14.67
CA ASP A 916 28.05 -16.23 15.42
C ASP A 916 26.95 -15.24 15.89
N GLU A 917 25.87 -15.13 15.15
CA GLU A 917 24.69 -14.33 15.50
C GLU A 917 23.58 -15.16 16.16
N GLU A 918 23.80 -16.44 16.46
CA GLU A 918 22.87 -17.36 17.12
C GLU A 918 21.48 -17.40 16.48
N LEU A 919 21.43 -17.33 15.12
CA LEU A 919 20.17 -17.14 14.40
C LEU A 919 19.19 -18.32 14.53
N GLN A 920 19.68 -19.55 14.77
CA GLN A 920 18.78 -20.69 15.08
C GLN A 920 18.10 -20.49 16.44
N ALA A 921 18.82 -20.01 17.46
CA ALA A 921 18.23 -19.71 18.76
C ALA A 921 17.20 -18.55 18.64
N ASN A 922 17.52 -17.51 17.87
CA ASN A 922 16.59 -16.43 17.55
C ASN A 922 15.32 -16.96 16.87
N ALA A 923 15.45 -17.84 15.86
CA ALA A 923 14.31 -18.47 15.20
C ALA A 923 13.40 -19.23 16.18
N ARG A 924 13.97 -19.93 17.15
CA ARG A 924 13.22 -20.61 18.20
C ARG A 924 12.46 -19.63 19.09
N ASP A 925 13.13 -18.59 19.58
CA ASP A 925 12.60 -17.73 20.64
C ASP A 925 11.65 -16.67 20.09
N VAL A 926 12.01 -16.02 18.98
CA VAL A 926 11.12 -15.08 18.28
C VAL A 926 9.97 -15.81 17.59
N GLY A 927 10.24 -16.99 17.02
CA GLY A 927 9.19 -17.80 16.40
C GLY A 927 8.14 -18.28 17.41
N ARG A 928 8.53 -18.67 18.62
CA ARG A 928 7.60 -18.99 19.70
C ARG A 928 6.77 -17.78 20.09
N HIS A 929 7.42 -16.64 20.34
CA HIS A 929 6.74 -15.39 20.67
C HIS A 929 5.71 -15.00 19.58
N LEU A 930 6.12 -15.01 18.31
CA LEU A 930 5.22 -14.71 17.21
C LEU A 930 4.03 -15.67 17.14
N LYS A 931 4.29 -16.97 17.29
CA LYS A 931 3.22 -17.99 17.26
C LYS A 931 2.21 -17.78 18.39
N ASP A 932 2.68 -17.49 19.61
CA ASP A 932 1.81 -17.20 20.75
C ASP A 932 0.93 -15.98 20.49
N ARG A 933 1.50 -14.89 19.97
CA ARG A 933 0.78 -13.68 19.58
C ARG A 933 -0.27 -13.94 18.49
N LEU A 934 0.06 -14.77 17.50
CA LEU A 934 -0.89 -15.16 16.44
C LEU A 934 -2.04 -16.00 16.97
N HIS A 935 -1.80 -16.86 17.98
CA HIS A 935 -2.88 -17.55 18.66
C HIS A 935 -3.80 -16.60 19.44
N GLU A 936 -3.26 -15.54 20.04
CA GLU A 936 -4.08 -14.48 20.65
C GLU A 936 -4.98 -13.79 19.61
N LEU A 937 -4.47 -13.51 18.43
CA LEU A 937 -5.29 -12.99 17.31
C LEU A 937 -6.40 -13.96 16.90
N ALA A 938 -6.08 -15.27 16.82
CA ALA A 938 -7.05 -16.29 16.46
C ALA A 938 -8.23 -16.40 17.44
N HIS A 939 -8.05 -16.01 18.70
CA HIS A 939 -9.15 -15.92 19.66
C HIS A 939 -10.06 -14.71 19.42
N ARG A 940 -9.54 -13.63 18.85
CA ARG A 940 -10.30 -12.40 18.58
C ARG A 940 -10.95 -12.38 17.20
N HIS A 941 -10.28 -12.95 16.20
CA HIS A 941 -10.70 -12.90 14.81
C HIS A 941 -11.16 -14.25 14.31
N GLN A 942 -12.44 -14.38 13.95
CA GLN A 942 -13.06 -15.65 13.51
C GLN A 942 -12.49 -16.15 12.17
N LEU A 943 -11.99 -15.25 11.34
CA LEU A 943 -11.40 -15.60 10.04
C LEU A 943 -10.14 -16.45 10.18
N ILE A 944 -9.38 -16.34 11.29
CA ILE A 944 -8.21 -17.19 11.54
C ILE A 944 -8.69 -18.57 11.97
N GLY A 945 -8.59 -19.55 11.09
CA GLY A 945 -8.96 -20.94 11.35
C GLY A 945 -7.91 -21.69 12.18
N ALA A 946 -6.63 -21.51 11.85
CA ALA A 946 -5.52 -22.16 12.53
C ALA A 946 -4.21 -21.37 12.40
N VAL A 947 -3.28 -21.60 13.36
CA VAL A 947 -1.89 -21.14 13.29
C VAL A 947 -0.99 -22.37 13.30
N HIS A 948 -0.25 -22.58 12.21
CA HIS A 948 0.64 -23.72 11.99
C HIS A 948 2.10 -23.32 12.22
N GLY A 949 2.98 -24.31 12.35
CA GLY A 949 4.41 -24.13 12.22
C GLY A 949 5.24 -24.19 13.48
N SER A 950 6.56 -23.98 13.28
CA SER A 950 7.60 -23.98 14.31
C SER A 950 8.72 -23.05 13.93
N GLY A 951 9.37 -22.44 14.92
CA GLY A 951 10.43 -21.46 14.68
C GLY A 951 9.92 -20.29 13.84
N LEU A 952 10.72 -19.84 12.89
CA LEU A 952 10.35 -18.82 11.91
C LEU A 952 9.87 -19.45 10.58
N TYR A 953 9.10 -20.52 10.70
CA TYR A 953 8.31 -21.11 9.63
C TYR A 953 6.88 -21.34 10.13
N LEU A 954 6.05 -20.33 9.97
CA LEU A 954 4.67 -20.32 10.46
C LEU A 954 3.68 -20.15 9.30
N GLY A 955 2.44 -20.50 9.54
CA GLY A 955 1.31 -20.25 8.64
C GLY A 955 0.09 -19.82 9.42
N VAL A 956 -0.60 -18.77 8.94
CA VAL A 956 -1.93 -18.38 9.45
C VAL A 956 -2.95 -18.75 8.38
N GLU A 957 -3.78 -19.74 8.70
CA GLU A 957 -4.78 -20.25 7.76
C GLU A 957 -6.11 -19.55 7.98
N PHE A 958 -6.65 -18.95 6.92
CA PHE A 958 -7.92 -18.25 6.93
C PHE A 958 -9.06 -19.11 6.40
N VAL A 959 -10.19 -19.06 7.11
CA VAL A 959 -11.42 -19.79 6.77
C VAL A 959 -12.62 -18.88 6.98
N ARG A 960 -13.60 -18.96 6.08
CA ARG A 960 -14.88 -18.28 6.22
C ARG A 960 -15.73 -18.90 7.33
N ASP A 961 -15.61 -20.22 7.49
CA ASP A 961 -16.32 -20.97 8.53
C ASP A 961 -15.39 -22.05 9.13
N ARG A 962 -15.21 -22.00 10.45
CA ARG A 962 -14.32 -22.92 11.19
C ARG A 962 -14.85 -24.37 11.29
N THR A 963 -16.12 -24.60 10.99
CA THR A 963 -16.73 -25.92 11.02
C THR A 963 -16.55 -26.64 9.69
N THR A 964 -16.88 -25.95 8.59
CA THR A 964 -16.76 -26.49 7.24
C THR A 964 -15.32 -26.38 6.72
N LEU A 965 -14.51 -25.48 7.27
CA LEU A 965 -13.17 -25.10 6.83
C LEU A 965 -13.19 -24.51 5.41
N GLU A 966 -14.25 -23.78 5.04
CA GLU A 966 -14.32 -23.07 3.76
C GLU A 966 -13.15 -22.10 3.64
N PRO A 967 -12.28 -22.22 2.61
CA PRO A 967 -11.11 -21.37 2.50
C PRO A 967 -11.48 -19.93 2.17
N ALA A 968 -10.81 -18.98 2.81
CA ALA A 968 -10.94 -17.55 2.56
C ALA A 968 -9.89 -17.07 1.55
N THR A 969 -9.92 -17.57 0.33
CA THR A 969 -8.88 -17.38 -0.70
C THR A 969 -8.79 -15.92 -1.14
N GLU A 970 -9.90 -15.34 -1.53
CA GLU A 970 -9.98 -13.97 -2.03
C GLU A 970 -9.66 -12.96 -0.92
N GLU A 971 -10.17 -13.23 0.29
CA GLU A 971 -9.87 -12.41 1.47
C GLU A 971 -8.37 -12.46 1.81
N THR A 972 -7.71 -13.63 1.68
CA THR A 972 -6.28 -13.76 1.94
C THR A 972 -5.44 -12.91 0.98
N ALA A 973 -5.79 -12.89 -0.31
CA ALA A 973 -5.14 -12.04 -1.30
C ALA A 973 -5.32 -10.55 -0.96
N ALA A 974 -6.54 -10.13 -0.65
CA ALA A 974 -6.85 -8.75 -0.29
C ALA A 974 -6.16 -8.31 1.03
N ILE A 975 -6.06 -9.20 2.01
CA ILE A 975 -5.29 -8.99 3.25
C ILE A 975 -3.80 -8.78 2.94
N CYS A 976 -3.21 -9.55 2.00
CA CYS A 976 -1.82 -9.35 1.60
C CYS A 976 -1.59 -7.98 0.95
N GLU A 977 -2.50 -7.51 0.09
CA GLU A 977 -2.43 -6.16 -0.48
C GLU A 977 -2.51 -5.08 0.60
N ARG A 978 -3.43 -5.22 1.55
CA ARG A 978 -3.54 -4.26 2.66
C ARG A 978 -2.31 -4.29 3.59
N LEU A 979 -1.75 -5.45 3.88
CA LEU A 979 -0.50 -5.58 4.63
C LEU A 979 0.67 -4.87 3.92
N ARG A 980 0.76 -4.96 2.58
CA ARG A 980 1.75 -4.21 1.79
C ARG A 980 1.60 -2.71 1.98
N GLU A 981 0.37 -2.20 1.97
CA GLU A 981 0.09 -0.78 2.24
C GLU A 981 0.48 -0.36 3.67
N LEU A 982 0.43 -1.28 4.62
CA LEU A 982 0.90 -1.07 6.00
C LEU A 982 2.41 -1.32 6.17
N GLY A 983 3.14 -1.58 5.07
CA GLY A 983 4.58 -1.80 5.10
C GLY A 983 4.99 -3.23 5.50
N VAL A 984 4.19 -4.25 5.17
CA VAL A 984 4.52 -5.66 5.39
C VAL A 984 4.44 -6.45 4.10
N ILE A 985 5.51 -7.14 3.74
CA ILE A 985 5.54 -8.02 2.56
C ILE A 985 5.11 -9.41 2.95
N MET A 986 3.98 -9.85 2.40
CA MET A 986 3.37 -11.15 2.62
C MET A 986 2.78 -11.72 1.33
N GLN A 987 2.58 -13.04 1.30
CA GLN A 987 1.93 -13.76 0.20
C GLN A 987 1.10 -14.93 0.72
N PRO A 988 0.02 -15.29 0.01
CA PRO A 988 -0.70 -16.53 0.26
C PRO A 988 0.11 -17.76 -0.16
N THR A 989 -0.26 -18.92 0.35
CA THR A 989 0.27 -20.22 -0.03
C THR A 989 -0.78 -21.31 0.13
N SER A 990 -0.42 -22.55 -0.11
CA SER A 990 -1.23 -23.76 -0.21
C SER A 990 -1.99 -23.86 -1.54
N ASP A 991 -2.44 -25.08 -1.87
CA ASP A 991 -3.28 -25.28 -3.06
C ASP A 991 -4.60 -24.50 -3.04
N ARG A 992 -4.98 -23.97 -1.88
CA ARG A 992 -6.18 -23.14 -1.68
C ARG A 992 -5.90 -21.64 -1.55
N GLN A 993 -4.62 -21.24 -1.55
CA GLN A 993 -4.20 -19.85 -1.43
C GLN A 993 -4.84 -19.10 -0.24
N CYS A 994 -5.09 -19.80 0.88
CA CYS A 994 -5.76 -19.25 2.06
C CYS A 994 -4.87 -19.24 3.33
N VAL A 995 -3.56 -19.42 3.17
CA VAL A 995 -2.60 -19.41 4.27
C VAL A 995 -1.58 -18.30 4.08
N LEU A 996 -1.39 -17.42 5.05
CA LEU A 996 -0.26 -16.48 5.05
C LEU A 996 1.04 -17.24 5.29
N LYS A 997 1.96 -17.14 4.35
CA LYS A 997 3.25 -17.83 4.35
C LYS A 997 4.30 -17.04 5.11
N ILE A 998 4.46 -17.29 6.40
CA ILE A 998 5.36 -16.57 7.30
C ILE A 998 6.73 -17.24 7.33
N LYS A 999 7.70 -16.71 6.58
CA LYS A 999 9.08 -17.20 6.48
C LYS A 999 10.07 -16.05 6.40
N PRO A 1000 10.15 -15.18 7.40
CA PRO A 1000 11.08 -14.04 7.39
C PRO A 1000 12.54 -14.48 7.41
N PRO A 1001 13.49 -13.57 7.17
CA PRO A 1001 14.88 -13.75 7.55
C PRO A 1001 15.01 -14.13 9.04
N LEU A 1002 16.01 -14.99 9.38
CA LEU A 1002 16.17 -15.47 10.76
C LEU A 1002 16.64 -14.39 11.74
N CYS A 1003 17.06 -13.23 11.25
CA CYS A 1003 17.39 -12.04 12.04
C CYS A 1003 16.16 -11.20 12.42
N LEU A 1004 14.92 -11.69 12.19
CA LEU A 1004 13.71 -11.02 12.65
C LEU A 1004 13.77 -10.77 14.16
N THR A 1005 13.47 -9.54 14.57
CA THR A 1005 13.42 -9.16 15.98
C THR A 1005 12.04 -9.39 16.59
N ARG A 1006 11.95 -9.34 17.93
CA ARG A 1006 10.63 -9.36 18.61
C ARG A 1006 9.78 -8.16 18.22
N ASP A 1007 10.39 -6.98 18.14
CA ASP A 1007 9.68 -5.76 17.73
C ASP A 1007 9.13 -5.87 16.30
N GLY A 1008 9.90 -6.47 15.38
CA GLY A 1008 9.43 -6.77 14.03
C GLY A 1008 8.25 -7.77 14.03
N ALA A 1009 8.34 -8.81 14.87
CA ALA A 1009 7.24 -9.77 15.04
C ALA A 1009 5.97 -9.11 15.60
N ASP A 1010 6.11 -8.26 16.63
CA ASP A 1010 5.00 -7.50 17.22
C ASP A 1010 4.41 -6.48 16.24
N GLY A 1011 5.27 -5.83 15.42
CA GLY A 1011 4.85 -4.93 14.34
C GLY A 1011 3.99 -5.65 13.28
N PHE A 1012 4.40 -6.86 12.87
CA PHE A 1012 3.59 -7.69 11.97
C PHE A 1012 2.23 -8.05 12.58
N VAL A 1013 2.23 -8.49 13.85
CA VAL A 1013 0.98 -8.86 14.56
C VAL A 1013 0.06 -7.65 14.67
N ALA A 1014 0.59 -6.46 14.97
CA ALA A 1014 -0.19 -5.23 15.05
C ALA A 1014 -0.80 -4.85 13.69
N ALA A 1015 -0.03 -4.95 12.61
CA ALA A 1015 -0.53 -4.69 11.26
C ALA A 1015 -1.63 -5.69 10.85
N LEU A 1016 -1.45 -6.98 11.15
CA LEU A 1016 -2.46 -8.00 10.87
C LEU A 1016 -3.73 -7.80 11.71
N ASP A 1017 -3.59 -7.41 12.99
CA ASP A 1017 -4.72 -7.09 13.84
C ASP A 1017 -5.51 -5.86 13.34
N ASP A 1018 -4.79 -4.83 12.87
CA ASP A 1018 -5.39 -3.63 12.26
C ASP A 1018 -6.23 -4.01 11.04
N VAL A 1019 -5.66 -4.81 10.12
CA VAL A 1019 -6.36 -5.30 8.92
C VAL A 1019 -7.61 -6.10 9.28
N LEU A 1020 -7.49 -7.05 10.20
CA LEU A 1020 -8.62 -7.91 10.59
C LEU A 1020 -9.71 -7.16 11.39
N THR A 1021 -9.36 -6.05 12.01
CA THR A 1021 -10.30 -5.21 12.78
C THR A 1021 -11.02 -4.20 11.88
N HIS A 1022 -10.27 -3.51 11.02
CA HIS A 1022 -10.79 -2.38 10.26
C HIS A 1022 -11.10 -2.70 8.79
N GLY A 1023 -10.69 -3.88 8.30
CA GLY A 1023 -10.94 -4.35 6.93
C GLY A 1023 -9.73 -4.21 6.00
N TRP A 1024 -9.93 -4.66 4.75
CA TRP A 1024 -8.93 -4.74 3.69
C TRP A 1024 -9.50 -4.35 2.32
#